data_c13adcf6c927f7fb852b962d9031a65e
#
_entry.id   c13adcf6c927f7fb852b962d9031a65e
#
_cell.length_a   1.000
_cell.length_b   1.000
_cell.length_c   1.000
_cell.angle_alpha   90.00
_cell.angle_beta   90.00
_cell.angle_gamma   90.00
#
_symmetry.space_group_name_H-M   'P 1'
#
loop_
_entity.id
_entity.type
_entity.pdbx_description
1 polymer ?
#
loop_
_entity_poly.entity_id
_entity_poly.type
_entity_poly.pdbx_seq_one_letter_code
_entity_poly.pdbx_strand_id
1 'polypeptide(L)'
;MKKLYMTAIALMGAISMHAQGWPADYEGVMLQGFYWNSYRASKWQKLEAQADDLAPYFSLVWIPQSANCGSGRSMGYDDLYWFSNYNSSFGNEAELRSMIKTFRNKGIGTIADVVINHRNTLTSWTDFPVETYKGVTYRMYPADICHDDDEGKTYNWANSQTPKVSLSNKYDSGDGWDGIRDLDHYSSNVQTVVKAYLDMLLNDLGYAGFRYDMVKGYAGLFTGIYNSAAKPRFSVGEYMDGNATTVKAWINATKVNGEPTSAAFDFPVRYAVRDLIASKWSGKAKEGLASDPAYRRYAVSFVENHDTEYRSSSEQQDPIRQDTLAANAYILASCGTPCVFYKHWLAYPTDIKMMINARHAAGIANTSNTTFNEYTGSQCNVLKTEGSHGTLYAVMGANADAYKAPAGFTEILRGHNYRYLLSNSSNVAWVDLPSGRYDNVQKARLTAVSDQQGAQLVYTTDGTLPTAQSRKAASGTLIDIPTGTTTLNVGLLVGTTVSAVATRTYKISPSDSFSPYDITVNVNVDNVGWKSVNFWAWEDLYGDNFTSTGKWPGDAVSTTKTVEGRKWYSRTYHITKRDCMVSFVLSTASGSPQTVDIYDINKDTYLEVSADKDSQNHYYVNDVTSQMPAGITTVTTDSKNQPAYWYDLQGRRYTSRPVKPGVYINSGRKIMIR
;
A
#
# COMPACT_ATOMS: atom_id res chain seq x y z
N MET A 1 44.61 -23.01 8.98
CA MET A 1 44.10 -21.74 8.49
C MET A 1 43.20 -22.03 7.30
N LYS A 2 41.92 -22.27 7.52
CA LYS A 2 40.91 -22.34 6.47
C LYS A 2 39.84 -21.30 6.81
N LYS A 3 39.73 -20.29 5.97
CA LYS A 3 38.74 -19.22 6.08
C LYS A 3 37.35 -19.83 5.93
N LEU A 4 36.53 -19.77 6.96
CA LEU A 4 35.10 -20.06 6.91
C LEU A 4 34.42 -18.84 6.29
N TYR A 5 33.87 -19.02 5.13
CA TYR A 5 33.07 -17.98 4.44
C TYR A 5 31.72 -17.86 5.13
N MET A 6 31.46 -16.66 5.67
CA MET A 6 30.11 -16.21 5.99
C MET A 6 29.30 -16.24 4.71
N THR A 7 28.30 -17.08 4.65
CA THR A 7 27.27 -17.03 3.63
C THR A 7 26.23 -16.01 4.09
N ALA A 8 26.54 -14.73 3.92
CA ALA A 8 25.50 -13.78 3.62
C ALA A 8 24.97 -14.21 2.25
N ILE A 9 23.74 -14.66 2.17
CA ILE A 9 23.07 -14.91 0.90
C ILE A 9 22.77 -13.54 0.28
N ALA A 10 23.82 -12.95 -0.29
CA ALA A 10 23.66 -12.04 -1.40
C ALA A 10 23.36 -12.95 -2.59
N LEU A 11 22.09 -13.10 -2.95
CA LEU A 11 21.67 -13.70 -4.21
C LEU A 11 22.13 -12.77 -5.34
N MET A 12 23.42 -12.72 -5.61
CA MET A 12 23.92 -12.37 -6.93
C MET A 12 23.65 -13.59 -7.81
N GLY A 13 22.39 -13.75 -8.20
CA GLY A 13 22.03 -14.68 -9.24
C GLY A 13 22.79 -14.30 -10.48
N ALA A 14 23.54 -15.25 -11.03
CA ALA A 14 24.08 -15.20 -12.38
C ALA A 14 23.02 -14.60 -13.32
N ILE A 15 23.45 -13.63 -14.14
CA ILE A 15 22.67 -13.05 -15.21
C ILE A 15 22.44 -14.18 -16.22
N SER A 16 21.47 -15.06 -15.94
CA SER A 16 20.88 -15.90 -16.98
C SER A 16 20.00 -14.99 -17.82
N MET A 17 20.24 -14.96 -19.12
CA MET A 17 19.45 -14.21 -20.12
C MET A 17 17.97 -14.66 -19.99
N HIS A 18 17.24 -13.98 -19.50
CA HIS A 18 16.01 -13.38 -19.04
C HIS A 18 14.76 -13.95 -19.67
N ALA A 19 13.96 -14.61 -18.90
CA ALA A 19 12.54 -14.65 -19.15
C ALA A 19 11.98 -13.22 -18.96
N GLN A 20 11.66 -12.55 -20.04
CA GLN A 20 10.86 -11.32 -20.05
C GLN A 20 9.52 -11.58 -19.34
N GLY A 21 9.06 -10.61 -18.58
CA GLY A 21 7.75 -10.62 -17.96
C GLY A 21 7.79 -10.87 -16.47
N TRP A 22 7.87 -12.11 -16.03
CA TRP A 22 7.93 -12.47 -14.61
C TRP A 22 8.85 -13.67 -14.39
N PRO A 23 9.81 -13.61 -13.44
CA PRO A 23 10.73 -14.71 -13.20
C PRO A 23 10.01 -15.98 -12.74
N ALA A 24 10.48 -17.16 -13.17
CA ALA A 24 10.06 -18.44 -12.58
C ALA A 24 10.73 -18.63 -11.22
N ASP A 25 10.15 -19.50 -10.39
CA ASP A 25 10.65 -19.86 -9.06
C ASP A 25 10.92 -18.64 -8.16
N TYR A 26 10.07 -17.62 -8.31
CA TYR A 26 10.17 -16.38 -7.57
C TYR A 26 9.43 -16.51 -6.24
N GLU A 27 10.18 -16.46 -5.13
CA GLU A 27 9.66 -16.57 -3.77
C GLU A 27 9.20 -15.24 -3.16
N GLY A 28 9.46 -14.13 -3.86
CA GLY A 28 9.21 -12.79 -3.35
C GLY A 28 7.72 -12.46 -3.18
N VAL A 29 7.48 -11.46 -2.34
CA VAL A 29 6.17 -10.85 -2.10
C VAL A 29 6.23 -9.40 -2.53
N MET A 30 5.18 -8.90 -3.16
CA MET A 30 5.01 -7.50 -3.55
C MET A 30 4.16 -6.76 -2.51
N LEU A 31 4.47 -5.50 -2.26
CA LEU A 31 3.60 -4.55 -1.56
C LEU A 31 3.05 -3.57 -2.59
N GLN A 32 1.74 -3.37 -2.64
CA GLN A 32 1.17 -2.15 -3.19
C GLN A 32 1.34 -1.05 -2.16
N GLY A 33 2.30 -0.14 -2.34
CA GLY A 33 2.73 0.87 -1.36
C GLY A 33 1.80 2.08 -1.26
N PHE A 34 0.53 1.94 -1.68
CA PHE A 34 -0.44 3.01 -1.66
C PHE A 34 -1.88 2.47 -1.63
N TYR A 35 -2.82 3.37 -1.35
CA TYR A 35 -4.27 3.19 -1.46
C TYR A 35 -4.88 4.49 -2.02
N TRP A 36 -6.14 4.49 -2.41
CA TRP A 36 -6.78 5.68 -2.97
C TRP A 36 -6.73 6.86 -1.98
N ASN A 37 -6.32 8.04 -2.45
CA ASN A 37 -6.08 9.24 -1.65
C ASN A 37 -4.96 9.15 -0.61
N SER A 38 -4.03 8.20 -0.74
CA SER A 38 -2.89 8.02 0.19
C SER A 38 -1.78 9.06 0.05
N TYR A 39 -2.11 10.26 -0.41
CA TYR A 39 -1.15 11.34 -0.69
C TYR A 39 -0.16 11.63 0.43
N ARG A 40 -0.58 11.45 1.68
CA ARG A 40 0.27 11.63 2.85
C ARG A 40 1.05 10.37 3.23
N ALA A 41 0.37 9.23 3.22
CA ALA A 41 0.96 7.96 3.64
C ALA A 41 1.99 7.43 2.65
N SER A 42 1.78 7.70 1.36
CA SER A 42 2.62 7.20 0.26
C SER A 42 3.61 8.24 -0.29
N LYS A 43 3.88 9.33 0.46
CA LYS A 43 4.99 10.25 0.13
C LYS A 43 6.29 9.46 -0.04
N TRP A 44 7.09 9.83 -1.04
CA TRP A 44 8.36 9.15 -1.32
C TRP A 44 9.26 9.05 -0.09
N GLN A 45 9.38 10.12 0.68
CA GLN A 45 10.12 10.13 1.94
C GLN A 45 9.52 9.21 3.01
N LYS A 46 8.18 9.07 3.05
CA LYS A 46 7.50 8.19 4.01
C LYS A 46 7.70 6.72 3.68
N LEU A 47 7.66 6.36 2.41
CA LEU A 47 7.95 5.01 1.94
C LEU A 47 9.44 4.69 2.14
N GLU A 48 10.34 5.61 1.80
CA GLU A 48 11.78 5.46 2.02
C GLU A 48 12.12 5.20 3.50
N ALA A 49 11.49 5.94 4.41
CA ALA A 49 11.72 5.78 5.85
C ALA A 49 11.30 4.40 6.39
N GLN A 50 10.45 3.67 5.68
CA GLN A 50 10.02 2.30 6.02
C GLN A 50 10.93 1.21 5.44
N ALA A 51 11.93 1.56 4.64
CA ALA A 51 12.73 0.58 3.89
C ALA A 51 13.34 -0.52 4.75
N ASP A 52 13.79 -0.22 5.99
CA ASP A 52 14.32 -1.22 6.92
C ASP A 52 13.25 -2.20 7.43
N ASP A 53 12.02 -1.74 7.60
CA ASP A 53 10.91 -2.57 8.06
C ASP A 53 10.31 -3.40 6.91
N LEU A 54 10.35 -2.90 5.68
CA LEU A 54 9.83 -3.55 4.49
C LEU A 54 10.78 -4.63 3.93
N ALA A 55 12.08 -4.36 3.92
CA ALA A 55 13.08 -5.21 3.24
C ALA A 55 13.10 -6.68 3.68
N PRO A 56 12.86 -7.05 4.95
CA PRO A 56 12.79 -8.46 5.34
C PRO A 56 11.58 -9.23 4.78
N TYR A 57 10.59 -8.52 4.26
CA TYR A 57 9.29 -9.10 3.91
C TYR A 57 8.92 -8.92 2.44
N PHE A 58 9.25 -7.77 1.87
CA PHE A 58 8.89 -7.43 0.49
C PHE A 58 10.12 -7.29 -0.39
N SER A 59 10.09 -7.97 -1.50
CA SER A 59 11.12 -7.87 -2.55
C SER A 59 10.72 -6.91 -3.68
N LEU A 60 9.44 -6.52 -3.72
CA LEU A 60 8.89 -5.53 -4.66
C LEU A 60 7.95 -4.56 -3.93
N VAL A 61 7.99 -3.30 -4.33
CA VAL A 61 7.02 -2.28 -3.91
C VAL A 61 6.49 -1.58 -5.16
N TRP A 62 5.20 -1.72 -5.42
CA TRP A 62 4.48 -0.98 -6.45
C TRP A 62 4.03 0.36 -5.87
N ILE A 63 4.38 1.47 -6.55
CA ILE A 63 4.08 2.84 -6.15
C ILE A 63 3.19 3.53 -7.19
N PRO A 64 2.47 4.60 -6.83
CA PRO A 64 1.66 5.37 -7.78
C PRO A 64 2.49 5.89 -8.96
N GLN A 65 1.83 6.24 -10.06
CA GLN A 65 2.45 6.98 -11.16
C GLN A 65 3.15 8.22 -10.60
N SER A 66 4.40 8.42 -10.98
CA SER A 66 5.31 9.30 -10.27
C SER A 66 5.49 10.68 -10.87
N ALA A 67 5.03 10.91 -12.11
CA ALA A 67 5.11 12.21 -12.75
C ALA A 67 3.91 13.12 -12.38
N ASN A 68 3.99 14.40 -12.73
CA ASN A 68 2.96 15.39 -12.47
C ASN A 68 1.78 15.22 -13.43
N CYS A 69 0.57 15.28 -12.90
CA CYS A 69 -0.68 15.14 -13.64
C CYS A 69 -1.40 16.46 -13.93
N GLY A 70 -0.81 17.59 -13.57
CA GLY A 70 -1.41 18.92 -13.80
C GLY A 70 -2.45 19.34 -12.77
N SER A 71 -3.07 18.41 -12.06
CA SER A 71 -3.99 18.69 -10.95
C SER A 71 -3.25 18.89 -9.63
N GLY A 72 -3.86 19.59 -8.66
CA GLY A 72 -3.25 19.84 -7.37
C GLY A 72 -3.01 18.58 -6.53
N ARG A 73 -3.92 17.60 -6.63
CA ARG A 73 -3.80 16.25 -6.06
C ARG A 73 -4.31 15.22 -7.05
N SER A 74 -3.47 14.26 -7.40
CA SER A 74 -3.78 13.17 -8.31
C SER A 74 -3.14 11.87 -7.82
N MET A 75 -3.85 10.77 -7.99
CA MET A 75 -3.29 9.42 -7.80
C MET A 75 -2.39 8.97 -8.94
N GLY A 76 -2.38 9.72 -10.07
CA GLY A 76 -1.54 9.45 -11.22
C GLY A 76 -2.26 9.00 -12.49
N TYR A 77 -3.59 8.77 -12.42
CA TYR A 77 -4.36 8.19 -13.53
C TYR A 77 -4.89 9.23 -14.53
N ASP A 78 -4.72 10.51 -14.23
CA ASP A 78 -4.90 11.66 -15.13
C ASP A 78 -3.55 12.20 -15.63
N ASP A 79 -2.64 11.31 -16.00
CA ASP A 79 -1.23 11.59 -16.30
C ASP A 79 -1.06 12.60 -17.43
N LEU A 80 -0.22 13.61 -17.18
CA LEU A 80 0.04 14.70 -18.10
C LEU A 80 1.49 14.69 -18.60
N TYR A 81 2.45 14.60 -17.67
CA TYR A 81 3.87 14.57 -18.00
C TYR A 81 4.44 13.16 -17.90
N TRP A 82 5.37 12.81 -18.78
CA TRP A 82 6.06 11.53 -18.77
C TRP A 82 7.58 11.65 -18.57
N PHE A 83 8.17 12.77 -18.99
CA PHE A 83 9.64 12.92 -19.02
C PHE A 83 10.18 14.06 -18.16
N SER A 84 9.49 15.19 -18.08
CA SER A 84 10.10 16.46 -17.67
C SER A 84 9.66 16.97 -16.30
N ASN A 85 8.55 16.48 -15.75
CA ASN A 85 8.01 17.00 -14.50
C ASN A 85 7.62 15.86 -13.54
N TYR A 86 8.40 15.71 -12.47
CA TYR A 86 8.18 14.73 -11.40
C TYR A 86 7.81 15.36 -10.06
N ASN A 87 7.27 16.59 -10.07
CA ASN A 87 6.63 17.19 -8.90
C ASN A 87 5.19 16.68 -8.79
N SER A 88 5.03 15.51 -8.21
CA SER A 88 3.74 14.84 -8.07
C SER A 88 3.10 15.07 -6.70
N SER A 89 1.90 14.54 -6.50
CA SER A 89 1.22 14.52 -5.20
C SER A 89 2.03 13.79 -4.11
N PHE A 90 2.98 12.95 -4.48
CA PHE A 90 3.74 12.09 -3.56
C PHE A 90 5.14 12.62 -3.24
N GLY A 91 5.64 13.58 -3.97
CA GLY A 91 6.94 14.21 -3.77
C GLY A 91 7.58 14.66 -5.09
N ASN A 92 8.83 15.13 -5.00
CA ASN A 92 9.59 15.58 -6.15
C ASN A 92 10.54 14.50 -6.68
N GLU A 93 11.21 14.78 -7.83
CA GLU A 93 12.12 13.84 -8.49
C GLU A 93 13.29 13.40 -7.59
N ALA A 94 13.88 14.31 -6.82
CA ALA A 94 15.00 13.99 -5.96
C ALA A 94 14.59 13.00 -4.85
N GLU A 95 13.42 13.17 -4.26
CA GLU A 95 12.85 12.27 -3.26
C GLU A 95 12.51 10.90 -3.87
N LEU A 96 11.94 10.87 -5.07
CA LEU A 96 11.66 9.65 -5.82
C LEU A 96 12.94 8.84 -6.07
N ARG A 97 13.98 9.49 -6.61
CA ARG A 97 15.28 8.87 -6.88
C ARG A 97 15.96 8.36 -5.62
N SER A 98 15.85 9.11 -4.50
CA SER A 98 16.37 8.71 -3.19
C SER A 98 15.69 7.42 -2.72
N MET A 99 14.36 7.39 -2.74
CA MET A 99 13.57 6.22 -2.34
C MET A 99 13.90 4.99 -3.19
N ILE A 100 13.90 5.11 -4.52
CA ILE A 100 14.23 3.99 -5.43
C ILE A 100 15.63 3.45 -5.15
N LYS A 101 16.61 4.35 -4.95
CA LYS A 101 18.00 3.98 -4.62
C LYS A 101 18.07 3.26 -3.26
N THR A 102 17.39 3.77 -2.24
CA THR A 102 17.36 3.17 -0.91
C THR A 102 16.72 1.79 -0.94
N PHE A 103 15.58 1.64 -1.61
CA PHE A 103 14.91 0.35 -1.81
C PHE A 103 15.83 -0.65 -2.51
N ARG A 104 16.44 -0.25 -3.63
CA ARG A 104 17.38 -1.11 -4.37
C ARG A 104 18.55 -1.58 -3.50
N ASN A 105 19.15 -0.69 -2.71
CA ASN A 105 20.26 -1.01 -1.82
C ASN A 105 19.86 -2.03 -0.73
N LYS A 106 18.57 -2.15 -0.44
CA LYS A 106 18.01 -3.11 0.52
C LYS A 106 17.39 -4.35 -0.16
N GLY A 107 17.56 -4.50 -1.47
CA GLY A 107 17.04 -5.64 -2.22
C GLY A 107 15.57 -5.53 -2.61
N ILE A 108 14.95 -4.36 -2.45
CA ILE A 108 13.57 -4.10 -2.87
C ILE A 108 13.58 -3.49 -4.28
N GLY A 109 12.89 -4.12 -5.22
CA GLY A 109 12.60 -3.54 -6.54
C GLY A 109 11.38 -2.64 -6.50
N THR A 110 11.48 -1.43 -7.06
CA THR A 110 10.33 -0.54 -7.22
C THR A 110 9.62 -0.81 -8.53
N ILE A 111 8.30 -0.99 -8.50
CA ILE A 111 7.44 -1.18 -9.68
C ILE A 111 6.75 0.14 -10.01
N ALA A 112 6.96 0.64 -11.23
CA ALA A 112 6.29 1.83 -11.72
C ALA A 112 4.85 1.53 -12.11
N ASP A 113 3.92 2.40 -11.76
CA ASP A 113 2.60 2.44 -12.36
C ASP A 113 2.68 3.13 -13.71
N VAL A 114 2.35 2.43 -14.78
CA VAL A 114 2.50 2.88 -16.17
C VAL A 114 1.12 3.08 -16.77
N VAL A 115 0.71 4.34 -16.85
CA VAL A 115 -0.57 4.77 -17.43
C VAL A 115 -0.29 5.19 -18.87
N ILE A 116 -0.64 4.32 -19.82
CA ILE A 116 -0.40 4.57 -21.26
C ILE A 116 -1.60 4.29 -22.15
N ASN A 117 -2.70 3.83 -21.58
CA ASN A 117 -3.95 3.72 -22.32
C ASN A 117 -4.39 5.08 -22.83
N HIS A 118 -4.33 6.07 -21.96
CA HIS A 118 -4.78 7.44 -22.21
C HIS A 118 -3.74 8.45 -21.72
N ARG A 119 -3.88 9.72 -22.11
CA ARG A 119 -3.04 10.81 -21.65
C ARG A 119 -3.82 12.11 -21.56
N ASN A 120 -3.60 12.89 -20.50
CA ASN A 120 -4.22 14.18 -20.31
C ASN A 120 -3.60 15.27 -21.20
N THR A 121 -4.30 16.37 -21.35
CA THR A 121 -3.92 17.54 -22.15
C THR A 121 -3.82 18.79 -21.28
N LEU A 122 -3.17 19.84 -21.75
CA LEU A 122 -2.89 21.06 -20.99
C LEU A 122 -4.15 21.92 -20.77
N THR A 123 -4.78 22.37 -21.84
CA THR A 123 -5.89 23.33 -21.80
C THR A 123 -6.99 23.04 -22.81
N SER A 124 -6.74 22.19 -23.78
CA SER A 124 -7.70 21.82 -24.83
C SER A 124 -7.77 20.31 -25.00
N TRP A 125 -8.56 19.84 -25.96
CA TRP A 125 -8.74 18.40 -26.22
C TRP A 125 -7.52 17.72 -26.83
N THR A 126 -6.52 18.45 -27.30
CA THR A 126 -5.43 17.85 -28.11
C THR A 126 -4.06 18.49 -27.87
N ASP A 127 -3.93 19.39 -26.91
CA ASP A 127 -2.69 20.13 -26.65
C ASP A 127 -1.78 19.41 -25.64
N PHE A 128 -1.28 18.26 -26.02
CA PHE A 128 -0.35 17.49 -25.20
C PHE A 128 0.94 18.27 -24.90
N PRO A 129 1.54 18.06 -23.70
CA PRO A 129 2.85 18.62 -23.37
C PRO A 129 3.91 18.26 -24.41
N VAL A 130 4.81 19.22 -24.67
CA VAL A 130 6.04 19.00 -25.43
C VAL A 130 7.16 18.80 -24.43
N GLU A 131 7.78 17.63 -24.43
CA GLU A 131 8.77 17.25 -23.44
C GLU A 131 10.10 16.88 -24.09
N THR A 132 11.22 17.11 -23.40
CA THR A 132 12.55 16.76 -23.91
C THR A 132 13.22 15.77 -22.96
N TYR A 133 13.71 14.66 -23.50
CA TYR A 133 14.47 13.67 -22.77
C TYR A 133 15.71 13.26 -23.58
N LYS A 134 16.89 13.31 -22.95
CA LYS A 134 18.20 13.03 -23.58
C LYS A 134 18.41 13.79 -24.90
N GLY A 135 17.96 15.04 -24.99
CA GLY A 135 18.08 15.89 -26.17
C GLY A 135 17.11 15.59 -27.31
N VAL A 136 16.21 14.66 -27.13
CA VAL A 136 15.13 14.34 -28.08
C VAL A 136 13.82 14.93 -27.58
N THR A 137 13.06 15.57 -28.46
CA THR A 137 11.73 16.12 -28.15
C THR A 137 10.66 15.08 -28.44
N TYR A 138 9.81 14.85 -27.46
CA TYR A 138 8.67 13.93 -27.52
C TYR A 138 7.37 14.69 -27.30
N ARG A 139 6.35 14.34 -28.07
CA ARG A 139 4.98 14.83 -27.89
C ARG A 139 3.99 13.89 -28.55
N MET A 140 2.75 13.90 -28.07
CA MET A 140 1.61 13.33 -28.78
C MET A 140 1.01 14.39 -29.68
N TYR A 141 0.38 13.96 -30.77
CA TYR A 141 -0.33 14.81 -31.73
C TYR A 141 -1.81 14.43 -31.74
N PRO A 142 -2.68 15.30 -32.26
CA PRO A 142 -4.10 14.93 -32.44
C PRO A 142 -4.29 13.61 -33.21
N ALA A 143 -3.42 13.33 -34.18
CA ALA A 143 -3.43 12.09 -34.96
C ALA A 143 -3.01 10.84 -34.17
N ASP A 144 -2.60 10.98 -32.91
CA ASP A 144 -2.29 9.90 -31.98
C ASP A 144 -3.47 9.54 -31.05
N ILE A 145 -4.62 10.25 -31.19
CA ILE A 145 -5.83 10.02 -30.41
C ILE A 145 -6.75 9.10 -31.21
N CYS A 146 -7.33 8.09 -30.55
CA CYS A 146 -8.28 7.18 -31.16
C CYS A 146 -9.48 7.89 -31.76
N HIS A 147 -10.04 7.34 -32.85
CA HIS A 147 -11.14 7.97 -33.60
C HIS A 147 -12.43 8.09 -32.78
N ASP A 148 -12.66 7.12 -31.92
CA ASP A 148 -13.83 6.97 -31.03
C ASP A 148 -13.59 7.49 -29.61
N ASP A 149 -12.46 8.15 -29.35
CA ASP A 149 -12.12 8.73 -28.06
C ASP A 149 -13.29 9.53 -27.45
N ASP A 150 -13.56 9.27 -26.16
CA ASP A 150 -14.64 9.87 -25.38
C ASP A 150 -16.01 9.71 -26.10
N GLU A 151 -16.33 8.48 -26.55
CA GLU A 151 -17.55 8.15 -27.32
C GLU A 151 -17.72 9.00 -28.59
N GLY A 152 -16.60 9.41 -29.20
CA GLY A 152 -16.58 10.27 -30.40
C GLY A 152 -16.76 11.77 -30.13
N LYS A 153 -16.81 12.20 -28.86
CA LYS A 153 -16.89 13.62 -28.51
C LYS A 153 -15.67 14.39 -28.96
N THR A 154 -14.47 13.81 -28.83
CA THR A 154 -13.23 14.39 -29.32
C THR A 154 -13.23 14.56 -30.84
N TYR A 155 -13.72 13.57 -31.58
CA TYR A 155 -13.88 13.67 -33.03
C TYR A 155 -14.84 14.80 -33.44
N ASN A 156 -16.00 14.91 -32.76
CA ASN A 156 -16.95 15.98 -33.02
C ASN A 156 -16.36 17.37 -32.73
N TRP A 157 -15.63 17.52 -31.61
CA TRP A 157 -14.89 18.73 -31.29
C TRP A 157 -13.86 19.05 -32.37
N ALA A 158 -13.03 18.09 -32.78
CA ALA A 158 -11.98 18.26 -33.77
C ALA A 158 -12.53 18.74 -35.12
N ASN A 159 -13.67 18.21 -35.54
CA ASN A 159 -14.36 18.63 -36.77
C ASN A 159 -14.97 20.04 -36.68
N SER A 160 -15.27 20.54 -35.50
CA SER A 160 -15.80 21.89 -35.28
C SER A 160 -14.73 22.98 -35.33
N GLN A 161 -13.45 22.61 -35.28
CA GLN A 161 -12.35 23.56 -35.28
C GLN A 161 -12.11 24.19 -36.64
N THR A 162 -11.46 25.38 -36.67
CA THR A 162 -11.06 26.05 -37.91
C THR A 162 -9.60 26.48 -37.81
N PRO A 163 -8.66 25.86 -38.54
CA PRO A 163 -8.85 24.67 -39.40
C PRO A 163 -9.26 23.43 -38.63
N LYS A 164 -9.91 22.48 -39.30
CA LYS A 164 -10.26 21.20 -38.70
C LYS A 164 -9.02 20.47 -38.17
N VAL A 165 -9.16 19.86 -37.00
CA VAL A 165 -8.12 19.01 -36.42
C VAL A 165 -8.36 17.56 -36.86
N SER A 166 -7.28 16.87 -37.27
CA SER A 166 -7.35 15.47 -37.71
C SER A 166 -6.92 14.54 -36.59
N LEU A 167 -7.82 13.67 -36.13
CA LEU A 167 -7.51 12.56 -35.24
C LEU A 167 -6.99 11.35 -36.04
N SER A 168 -6.56 10.29 -35.33
CA SER A 168 -6.33 8.98 -35.95
C SER A 168 -7.58 8.48 -36.67
N ASN A 169 -7.39 7.66 -37.69
CA ASN A 169 -8.48 6.92 -38.34
C ASN A 169 -8.70 5.52 -37.71
N LYS A 170 -7.97 5.19 -36.64
CA LYS A 170 -8.09 3.94 -35.91
C LYS A 170 -9.02 4.12 -34.71
N TYR A 171 -9.84 3.12 -34.49
CA TYR A 171 -10.64 2.99 -33.28
C TYR A 171 -9.78 2.42 -32.15
N ASP A 172 -10.20 2.63 -30.94
CA ASP A 172 -9.57 2.00 -29.80
C ASP A 172 -9.50 0.46 -30.00
N SER A 173 -8.42 -0.14 -29.53
CA SER A 173 -8.20 -1.58 -29.65
C SER A 173 -8.70 -2.37 -28.44
N GLY A 174 -9.30 -1.70 -27.48
CA GLY A 174 -9.87 -2.23 -26.24
C GLY A 174 -11.03 -1.38 -25.72
N ASP A 175 -11.16 -1.28 -24.40
CA ASP A 175 -12.17 -0.51 -23.71
C ASP A 175 -11.74 0.98 -23.63
N GLY A 176 -12.56 1.93 -24.06
CA GLY A 176 -12.27 3.37 -23.98
C GLY A 176 -12.33 3.91 -22.55
N TRP A 177 -11.66 5.05 -22.33
CA TRP A 177 -11.71 5.79 -21.07
C TRP A 177 -12.23 7.21 -21.31
N ASP A 178 -13.40 7.54 -20.75
CA ASP A 178 -14.04 8.85 -20.94
C ASP A 178 -13.30 9.97 -20.19
N GLY A 179 -13.18 11.13 -20.82
CA GLY A 179 -12.70 12.37 -20.24
C GLY A 179 -11.20 12.65 -20.40
N ILE A 180 -10.37 11.66 -20.75
CA ILE A 180 -8.95 11.76 -21.04
C ILE A 180 -8.69 11.11 -22.39
N ARG A 181 -7.63 11.52 -23.13
CA ARG A 181 -7.45 11.13 -24.55
C ARG A 181 -6.90 9.72 -24.69
N ASP A 182 -7.68 8.77 -25.20
CA ASP A 182 -7.26 7.42 -25.54
C ASP A 182 -6.22 7.44 -26.67
N LEU A 183 -5.09 6.78 -26.47
CA LEU A 183 -3.97 6.78 -27.39
C LEU A 183 -4.07 5.68 -28.44
N ASP A 184 -3.90 6.02 -29.71
CA ASP A 184 -3.81 5.03 -30.78
C ASP A 184 -2.48 4.29 -30.74
N HIS A 185 -2.43 3.13 -30.13
CA HIS A 185 -1.23 2.29 -30.04
C HIS A 185 -0.75 1.74 -31.40
N TYR A 186 -1.53 1.84 -32.48
CA TYR A 186 -1.05 1.59 -33.83
C TYR A 186 -0.19 2.72 -34.37
N SER A 187 -0.27 3.93 -33.80
CA SER A 187 0.59 5.05 -34.18
C SER A 187 2.07 4.74 -33.90
N SER A 188 2.92 4.94 -34.89
CA SER A 188 4.37 4.82 -34.73
C SER A 188 4.93 5.88 -33.77
N ASN A 189 4.30 7.06 -33.69
CA ASN A 189 4.67 8.11 -32.74
C ASN A 189 4.35 7.68 -31.31
N VAL A 190 3.12 7.20 -31.03
CA VAL A 190 2.74 6.66 -29.70
C VAL A 190 3.73 5.59 -29.27
N GLN A 191 4.00 4.60 -30.13
CA GLN A 191 4.95 3.53 -29.80
C GLN A 191 6.36 4.05 -29.52
N THR A 192 6.82 5.08 -30.27
CA THR A 192 8.14 5.68 -30.05
C THR A 192 8.22 6.41 -28.71
N VAL A 193 7.20 7.20 -28.40
CA VAL A 193 7.13 7.97 -27.13
C VAL A 193 7.02 7.03 -25.94
N VAL A 194 6.13 6.03 -26.00
CA VAL A 194 5.98 5.02 -24.92
C VAL A 194 7.28 4.25 -24.70
N LYS A 195 7.96 3.77 -25.75
CA LYS A 195 9.23 3.05 -25.60
C LYS A 195 10.31 3.92 -24.94
N ALA A 196 10.38 5.20 -25.28
CA ALA A 196 11.32 6.14 -24.67
C ALA A 196 10.96 6.39 -23.18
N TYR A 197 9.67 6.51 -22.85
CA TYR A 197 9.20 6.63 -21.48
C TYR A 197 9.56 5.42 -20.62
N LEU A 198 9.32 4.22 -21.12
CA LEU A 198 9.68 2.98 -20.42
C LEU A 198 11.21 2.82 -20.24
N ASP A 199 12.00 3.22 -21.24
CA ASP A 199 13.47 3.28 -21.12
C ASP A 199 13.90 4.22 -20.00
N MET A 200 13.30 5.41 -19.92
CA MET A 200 13.57 6.37 -18.85
C MET A 200 13.24 5.78 -17.47
N LEU A 201 12.07 5.16 -17.32
CA LEU A 201 11.69 4.55 -16.05
C LEU A 201 12.71 3.51 -15.57
N LEU A 202 13.12 2.57 -16.44
CA LEU A 202 14.07 1.51 -16.06
C LEU A 202 15.49 2.00 -15.91
N ASN A 203 16.01 2.74 -16.92
CA ASN A 203 17.44 2.98 -17.06
C ASN A 203 17.90 4.32 -16.48
N ASP A 204 16.99 5.28 -16.28
CA ASP A 204 17.31 6.56 -15.67
C ASP A 204 16.79 6.69 -14.26
N LEU A 205 15.49 6.50 -14.03
CA LEU A 205 14.91 6.52 -12.68
C LEU A 205 15.24 5.25 -11.88
N GLY A 206 15.39 4.10 -12.57
CA GLY A 206 15.90 2.87 -11.99
C GLY A 206 14.86 1.97 -11.37
N TYR A 207 13.65 2.00 -11.89
CA TYR A 207 12.62 1.01 -11.56
C TYR A 207 13.05 -0.41 -11.93
N ALA A 208 12.47 -1.40 -11.25
CA ALA A 208 12.72 -2.81 -11.51
C ALA A 208 11.74 -3.41 -12.54
N GLY A 209 10.63 -2.73 -12.79
CA GLY A 209 9.59 -3.21 -13.68
C GLY A 209 8.35 -2.33 -13.65
N PHE A 210 7.26 -2.82 -14.23
CA PHE A 210 6.05 -2.09 -14.51
C PHE A 210 4.79 -2.79 -13.99
N ARG A 211 3.84 -2.01 -13.51
CA ARG A 211 2.42 -2.32 -13.50
C ARG A 211 1.77 -1.50 -14.60
N TYR A 212 1.25 -2.14 -15.62
CA TYR A 212 0.48 -1.49 -16.66
C TYR A 212 -0.95 -1.30 -16.21
N ASP A 213 -1.37 -0.04 -16.18
CA ASP A 213 -2.72 0.40 -15.87
C ASP A 213 -3.68 0.04 -17.00
N MET A 214 -4.92 -0.30 -16.65
CA MET A 214 -6.06 -0.44 -17.56
C MET A 214 -5.72 -1.17 -18.88
N VAL A 215 -5.08 -2.35 -18.80
CA VAL A 215 -4.67 -3.08 -20.01
C VAL A 215 -5.84 -3.69 -20.80
N LYS A 216 -7.08 -3.49 -20.36
CA LYS A 216 -8.28 -3.73 -21.15
C LYS A 216 -8.47 -2.68 -22.24
N GLY A 217 -7.91 -1.48 -22.05
CA GLY A 217 -8.08 -0.36 -22.95
C GLY A 217 -7.28 -0.46 -24.25
N TYR A 218 -6.32 -1.38 -24.35
CA TYR A 218 -5.58 -1.60 -25.61
C TYR A 218 -5.19 -3.05 -25.78
N ALA A 219 -4.99 -3.47 -27.05
CA ALA A 219 -4.69 -4.86 -27.35
C ALA A 219 -3.38 -5.34 -26.70
N GLY A 220 -3.39 -6.51 -26.07
CA GLY A 220 -2.26 -7.07 -25.33
C GLY A 220 -0.96 -7.22 -26.14
N LEU A 221 -1.05 -7.27 -27.49
CA LEU A 221 0.12 -7.27 -28.37
C LEU A 221 1.00 -6.03 -28.16
N PHE A 222 0.43 -4.86 -27.80
CA PHE A 222 1.21 -3.64 -27.59
C PHE A 222 2.04 -3.73 -26.30
N THR A 223 1.49 -4.33 -25.24
CA THR A 223 2.30 -4.68 -24.04
C THR A 223 3.48 -5.58 -24.45
N GLY A 224 3.27 -6.54 -25.34
CA GLY A 224 4.33 -7.38 -25.92
C GLY A 224 5.41 -6.57 -26.64
N ILE A 225 5.00 -5.63 -27.49
CA ILE A 225 5.90 -4.73 -28.24
C ILE A 225 6.73 -3.86 -27.28
N TYR A 226 6.09 -3.28 -26.26
CA TYR A 226 6.73 -2.40 -25.29
C TYR A 226 7.71 -3.18 -24.40
N ASN A 227 7.30 -4.32 -23.87
CA ASN A 227 8.18 -5.16 -23.06
C ASN A 227 9.35 -5.74 -23.86
N SER A 228 9.15 -6.06 -25.14
CA SER A 228 10.24 -6.49 -26.02
C SER A 228 11.31 -5.40 -26.19
N ALA A 229 10.91 -4.14 -26.23
CA ALA A 229 11.83 -3.01 -26.34
C ALA A 229 12.50 -2.69 -24.98
N ALA A 230 11.73 -2.53 -23.91
CA ALA A 230 12.21 -2.09 -22.60
C ALA A 230 12.89 -3.21 -21.81
N LYS A 231 12.47 -4.47 -21.98
CA LYS A 231 13.00 -5.67 -21.28
C LYS A 231 12.92 -5.58 -19.76
N PRO A 232 11.77 -5.26 -19.15
CA PRO A 232 11.63 -5.21 -17.71
C PRO A 232 11.84 -6.60 -17.11
N ARG A 233 12.40 -6.65 -15.89
CA ARG A 233 12.48 -7.90 -15.12
C ARG A 233 11.11 -8.33 -14.62
N PHE A 234 10.24 -7.36 -14.29
CA PHE A 234 8.88 -7.58 -13.80
C PHE A 234 7.91 -6.77 -14.64
N SER A 235 6.85 -7.42 -15.09
CA SER A 235 5.75 -6.77 -15.80
C SER A 235 4.45 -7.42 -15.38
N VAL A 236 3.50 -6.63 -14.90
CA VAL A 236 2.16 -7.09 -14.54
C VAL A 236 1.11 -6.15 -15.11
N GLY A 237 0.08 -6.69 -15.74
CA GLY A 237 -1.04 -5.92 -16.28
C GLY A 237 -2.27 -5.98 -15.39
N GLU A 238 -2.97 -4.88 -15.30
CA GLU A 238 -4.28 -4.81 -14.69
C GLU A 238 -5.36 -5.13 -15.71
N TYR A 239 -5.70 -6.39 -15.82
CA TYR A 239 -6.86 -6.84 -16.60
C TYR A 239 -8.02 -7.13 -15.64
N MET A 240 -8.83 -6.12 -15.32
CA MET A 240 -9.89 -6.20 -14.31
C MET A 240 -11.07 -7.07 -14.80
N ASP A 241 -10.94 -8.39 -14.66
CA ASP A 241 -11.95 -9.37 -15.07
C ASP A 241 -11.95 -10.59 -14.14
N GLY A 242 -13.13 -11.04 -13.72
CA GLY A 242 -13.31 -12.24 -12.90
C GLY A 242 -13.22 -13.56 -13.67
N ASN A 243 -13.13 -13.51 -14.99
CA ASN A 243 -13.04 -14.71 -15.84
C ASN A 243 -11.56 -15.05 -16.12
N ALA A 244 -11.08 -16.13 -15.52
CA ALA A 244 -9.71 -16.59 -15.71
C ALA A 244 -9.36 -16.86 -17.18
N THR A 245 -10.31 -17.30 -18.02
CA THR A 245 -10.06 -17.54 -19.45
C THR A 245 -9.75 -16.25 -20.18
N THR A 246 -10.47 -15.16 -19.87
CA THR A 246 -10.25 -13.85 -20.49
C THR A 246 -8.88 -13.27 -20.09
N VAL A 247 -8.53 -13.34 -18.80
CA VAL A 247 -7.22 -12.86 -18.32
C VAL A 247 -6.07 -13.68 -18.93
N LYS A 248 -6.22 -15.02 -19.03
CA LYS A 248 -5.25 -15.90 -19.73
C LYS A 248 -5.11 -15.54 -21.21
N ALA A 249 -6.21 -15.18 -21.89
CA ALA A 249 -6.17 -14.73 -23.27
C ALA A 249 -5.35 -13.46 -23.43
N TRP A 250 -5.50 -12.48 -22.51
CA TRP A 250 -4.67 -11.27 -22.50
C TRP A 250 -3.17 -11.61 -22.27
N ILE A 251 -2.84 -12.46 -21.28
CA ILE A 251 -1.45 -12.90 -21.05
C ILE A 251 -0.87 -13.50 -22.36
N ASN A 252 -1.64 -14.35 -23.05
CA ASN A 252 -1.23 -14.93 -24.33
C ASN A 252 -1.04 -13.87 -25.43
N ALA A 253 -1.85 -12.82 -25.45
CA ALA A 253 -1.71 -11.73 -26.42
C ALA A 253 -0.42 -10.91 -26.23
N THR A 254 0.20 -10.95 -25.04
CA THR A 254 1.49 -10.29 -24.79
C THR A 254 2.71 -11.07 -25.29
N LYS A 255 2.51 -12.26 -25.87
CA LYS A 255 3.60 -13.15 -26.27
C LYS A 255 4.50 -12.54 -27.34
N VAL A 256 5.82 -12.68 -27.11
CA VAL A 256 6.86 -12.40 -28.08
C VAL A 256 7.75 -13.65 -28.17
N ASN A 257 7.99 -14.13 -29.38
CA ASN A 257 8.72 -15.37 -29.61
C ASN A 257 8.14 -16.61 -28.87
N GLY A 258 6.81 -16.64 -28.71
CA GLY A 258 6.11 -17.76 -28.07
C GLY A 258 5.96 -17.65 -26.54
N GLU A 259 6.69 -16.74 -25.87
CA GLU A 259 6.67 -16.58 -24.42
C GLU A 259 5.88 -15.34 -23.97
N PRO A 260 5.02 -15.42 -22.94
CA PRO A 260 4.37 -14.27 -22.35
C PRO A 260 5.39 -13.25 -21.83
N THR A 261 5.17 -11.98 -22.09
CA THR A 261 6.06 -10.90 -21.63
C THR A 261 5.51 -10.15 -20.44
N SER A 262 4.31 -10.48 -19.98
CA SER A 262 3.69 -9.89 -18.79
C SER A 262 2.92 -10.93 -17.99
N ALA A 263 2.98 -10.81 -16.67
CA ALA A 263 2.03 -11.38 -15.71
C ALA A 263 0.73 -10.56 -15.70
N ALA A 264 -0.28 -11.02 -15.00
CA ALA A 264 -1.49 -10.27 -14.72
C ALA A 264 -1.87 -10.35 -13.23
N PHE A 265 -2.55 -9.32 -12.73
CA PHE A 265 -3.23 -9.42 -11.45
C PHE A 265 -4.32 -10.48 -11.52
N ASP A 266 -4.33 -11.40 -10.54
CA ASP A 266 -5.28 -12.52 -10.49
C ASP A 266 -6.62 -12.07 -9.89
N PHE A 267 -7.36 -11.22 -10.62
CA PHE A 267 -8.72 -10.83 -10.27
C PHE A 267 -9.64 -12.04 -10.08
N PRO A 268 -9.56 -13.11 -10.89
CA PRO A 268 -10.32 -14.33 -10.64
C PRO A 268 -10.15 -14.87 -9.21
N VAL A 269 -8.91 -14.97 -8.69
CA VAL A 269 -8.68 -15.45 -7.32
C VAL A 269 -9.18 -14.46 -6.27
N ARG A 270 -9.07 -13.16 -6.52
CA ARG A 270 -9.61 -12.13 -5.64
C ARG A 270 -11.12 -12.30 -5.45
N TYR A 271 -11.87 -12.48 -6.55
CA TYR A 271 -13.31 -12.71 -6.50
C TYR A 271 -13.65 -14.07 -5.87
N ALA A 272 -12.85 -15.11 -6.13
CA ALA A 272 -13.03 -16.41 -5.50
C ALA A 272 -12.87 -16.35 -3.96
N VAL A 273 -11.90 -15.60 -3.46
CA VAL A 273 -11.70 -15.38 -2.02
C VAL A 273 -12.86 -14.57 -1.43
N ARG A 274 -13.34 -13.53 -2.10
CA ARG A 274 -14.54 -12.78 -1.68
C ARG A 274 -15.77 -13.70 -1.56
N ASP A 275 -16.00 -14.57 -2.56
CA ASP A 275 -17.11 -15.52 -2.56
C ASP A 275 -16.98 -16.55 -1.42
N LEU A 276 -15.74 -17.00 -1.11
CA LEU A 276 -15.47 -17.87 0.05
C LEU A 276 -15.82 -17.18 1.38
N ILE A 277 -15.46 -15.91 1.54
CA ILE A 277 -15.80 -15.13 2.73
C ILE A 277 -17.31 -14.97 2.84
N ALA A 278 -18.00 -14.63 1.75
CA ALA A 278 -19.47 -14.53 1.71
C ALA A 278 -20.14 -15.85 2.11
N SER A 279 -19.57 -17.00 1.75
CA SER A 279 -20.01 -18.33 2.17
C SER A 279 -19.46 -18.77 3.53
N LYS A 280 -18.81 -17.85 4.28
CA LYS A 280 -18.14 -18.15 5.56
C LYS A 280 -17.12 -19.29 5.43
N TRP A 281 -16.34 -19.30 4.35
CA TRP A 281 -15.36 -20.32 4.02
C TRP A 281 -15.94 -21.73 3.83
N SER A 282 -17.24 -21.82 3.57
CA SER A 282 -17.92 -23.08 3.26
C SER A 282 -18.00 -23.27 1.75
N GLY A 283 -17.34 -24.29 1.23
CA GLY A 283 -17.38 -24.57 -0.21
C GLY A 283 -16.02 -24.50 -0.90
N LYS A 284 -16.05 -24.55 -2.23
CA LYS A 284 -14.85 -24.59 -3.05
C LYS A 284 -14.54 -23.20 -3.62
N ALA A 285 -13.29 -22.78 -3.53
CA ALA A 285 -12.80 -21.64 -4.30
C ALA A 285 -12.90 -21.94 -5.80
N LYS A 286 -13.34 -20.94 -6.57
CA LYS A 286 -13.25 -20.98 -8.03
C LYS A 286 -11.80 -20.89 -8.47
N GLU A 287 -11.51 -21.37 -9.67
CA GLU A 287 -10.18 -21.34 -10.24
C GLU A 287 -9.78 -19.92 -10.65
N GLY A 288 -8.53 -19.53 -10.26
CA GLY A 288 -7.84 -18.35 -10.74
C GLY A 288 -6.68 -18.72 -11.67
N LEU A 289 -5.81 -17.75 -11.96
CA LEU A 289 -4.59 -18.00 -12.73
C LEU A 289 -3.65 -18.93 -11.97
N ALA A 290 -3.54 -18.76 -10.66
CA ALA A 290 -2.64 -19.55 -9.81
C ALA A 290 -3.00 -21.04 -9.77
N SER A 291 -4.25 -21.43 -10.00
CA SER A 291 -4.68 -22.84 -10.02
C SER A 291 -4.26 -23.58 -11.29
N ASP A 292 -3.90 -22.86 -12.36
CA ASP A 292 -3.46 -23.45 -13.63
C ASP A 292 -1.93 -23.53 -13.69
N PRO A 293 -1.32 -24.74 -13.79
CA PRO A 293 0.13 -24.89 -13.84
C PRO A 293 0.82 -24.08 -14.94
N ALA A 294 0.14 -23.83 -16.07
CA ALA A 294 0.69 -23.06 -17.18
C ALA A 294 0.71 -21.55 -16.91
N TYR A 295 -0.13 -21.06 -15.99
CA TYR A 295 -0.29 -19.62 -15.72
C TYR A 295 0.09 -19.22 -14.30
N ARG A 296 0.28 -20.15 -13.35
CA ARG A 296 0.60 -19.83 -11.95
C ARG A 296 1.82 -18.92 -11.77
N ARG A 297 2.84 -19.08 -12.65
CA ARG A 297 4.02 -18.22 -12.69
C ARG A 297 3.64 -16.74 -12.93
N TYR A 298 2.63 -16.51 -13.75
CA TYR A 298 2.17 -15.19 -14.17
C TYR A 298 1.00 -14.67 -13.32
N ALA A 299 0.64 -15.36 -12.25
CA ALA A 299 -0.42 -14.95 -11.33
C ALA A 299 0.15 -14.00 -10.27
N VAL A 300 -0.28 -12.74 -10.26
CA VAL A 300 -0.04 -11.81 -9.16
C VAL A 300 -1.32 -11.72 -8.33
N SER A 301 -1.37 -12.50 -7.23
CA SER A 301 -2.56 -12.61 -6.40
C SER A 301 -2.65 -11.45 -5.40
N PHE A 302 -3.86 -10.99 -5.10
CA PHE A 302 -4.11 -9.92 -4.14
C PHE A 302 -5.48 -10.09 -3.48
N VAL A 303 -5.68 -9.44 -2.33
CA VAL A 303 -6.96 -9.41 -1.61
C VAL A 303 -7.74 -8.15 -1.98
N GLU A 304 -7.11 -7.00 -1.86
CA GLU A 304 -7.62 -5.69 -2.24
C GLU A 304 -6.56 -4.85 -2.93
N ASN A 305 -7.03 -3.86 -3.67
CA ASN A 305 -6.24 -2.78 -4.23
C ASN A 305 -7.01 -1.44 -4.06
N HIS A 306 -6.46 -0.36 -4.60
CA HIS A 306 -7.02 0.98 -4.54
C HIS A 306 -8.35 1.17 -5.30
N ASP A 307 -8.74 0.21 -6.17
CA ASP A 307 -10.01 0.22 -6.91
C ASP A 307 -11.06 -0.72 -6.35
N THR A 308 -10.70 -1.58 -5.41
CA THR A 308 -11.64 -2.50 -4.76
C THR A 308 -11.89 -2.19 -3.30
N GLU A 309 -11.14 -1.27 -2.72
CA GLU A 309 -11.14 -0.95 -1.30
C GLU A 309 -12.41 -0.23 -0.81
N TYR A 310 -12.59 -0.27 0.50
CA TYR A 310 -13.50 0.62 1.19
C TYR A 310 -12.85 2.01 1.34
N ARG A 311 -13.48 3.04 0.77
CA ARG A 311 -13.03 4.45 0.88
C ARG A 311 -13.88 5.21 1.90
N SER A 312 -15.21 5.11 1.81
CA SER A 312 -16.15 5.71 2.74
C SER A 312 -17.50 4.98 2.72
N SER A 313 -18.43 5.38 3.58
CA SER A 313 -19.80 4.83 3.57
C SER A 313 -20.56 5.12 2.28
N SER A 314 -20.23 6.20 1.59
CA SER A 314 -20.81 6.61 0.30
C SER A 314 -20.01 6.13 -0.92
N GLU A 315 -18.77 5.70 -0.73
CA GLU A 315 -17.86 5.28 -1.78
C GLU A 315 -17.25 3.91 -1.42
N GLN A 316 -18.01 2.87 -1.70
CA GLN A 316 -17.59 1.48 -1.54
C GLN A 316 -17.45 0.87 -2.93
N GLN A 317 -16.26 0.42 -3.26
CA GLN A 317 -16.02 -0.23 -4.54
C GLN A 317 -16.52 -1.69 -4.49
N ASP A 318 -15.72 -2.61 -4.01
CA ASP A 318 -16.11 -4.01 -3.76
C ASP A 318 -15.25 -4.59 -2.61
N PRO A 319 -15.27 -3.95 -1.42
CA PRO A 319 -14.28 -4.21 -0.39
C PRO A 319 -14.46 -5.54 0.33
N ILE A 320 -13.35 -6.18 0.68
CA ILE A 320 -13.28 -7.30 1.62
C ILE A 320 -13.06 -6.74 3.02
N ARG A 321 -14.14 -6.54 3.78
CA ARG A 321 -14.11 -5.97 5.14
C ARG A 321 -14.17 -7.01 6.26
N GLN A 322 -14.57 -8.23 5.96
CA GLN A 322 -14.60 -9.35 6.90
C GLN A 322 -13.50 -10.34 6.54
N ASP A 323 -12.96 -10.99 7.56
CA ASP A 323 -11.93 -12.02 7.38
C ASP A 323 -10.71 -11.59 6.55
N THR A 324 -10.36 -10.30 6.58
CA THR A 324 -9.24 -9.72 5.85
C THR A 324 -7.92 -10.46 6.12
N LEU A 325 -7.69 -10.87 7.39
CA LEU A 325 -6.52 -11.67 7.75
C LEU A 325 -6.56 -13.07 7.14
N ALA A 326 -7.70 -13.74 7.17
CA ALA A 326 -7.85 -15.07 6.56
C ALA A 326 -7.70 -15.00 5.02
N ALA A 327 -8.15 -13.90 4.40
CA ALA A 327 -7.95 -13.65 2.97
C ALA A 327 -6.46 -13.47 2.62
N ASN A 328 -5.72 -12.67 3.41
CA ASN A 328 -4.26 -12.55 3.25
C ASN A 328 -3.54 -13.87 3.51
N ALA A 329 -3.98 -14.65 4.50
CA ALA A 329 -3.45 -15.98 4.77
C ALA A 329 -3.65 -16.91 3.58
N TYR A 330 -4.79 -16.82 2.88
CA TYR A 330 -5.05 -17.63 1.69
C TYR A 330 -4.03 -17.33 0.57
N ILE A 331 -3.85 -16.06 0.19
CA ILE A 331 -2.95 -15.71 -0.92
C ILE A 331 -1.47 -15.89 -0.56
N LEU A 332 -1.07 -15.59 0.70
CA LEU A 332 0.33 -15.71 1.15
C LEU A 332 0.77 -17.17 1.30
N ALA A 333 -0.16 -18.11 1.48
CA ALA A 333 0.15 -19.54 1.52
C ALA A 333 0.03 -20.24 0.15
N SER A 334 -0.50 -19.59 -0.89
CA SER A 334 -0.65 -20.19 -2.22
C SER A 334 0.56 -19.91 -3.13
N CYS A 335 0.65 -20.63 -4.26
CA CYS A 335 1.57 -20.28 -5.36
C CYS A 335 1.17 -18.95 -6.03
N GLY A 336 1.89 -18.53 -7.06
CA GLY A 336 1.82 -17.19 -7.61
C GLY A 336 2.64 -16.19 -6.77
N THR A 337 2.65 -14.94 -7.18
CA THR A 337 3.31 -13.85 -6.44
C THR A 337 2.26 -13.05 -5.66
N PRO A 338 2.23 -13.11 -4.33
CA PRO A 338 1.27 -12.32 -3.56
C PRO A 338 1.62 -10.83 -3.61
N CYS A 339 0.59 -10.00 -3.75
CA CYS A 339 0.66 -8.55 -3.58
C CYS A 339 -0.19 -8.14 -2.38
N VAL A 340 0.47 -7.64 -1.34
CA VAL A 340 -0.18 -7.16 -0.12
C VAL A 340 -0.63 -5.72 -0.31
N PHE A 341 -1.85 -5.41 0.07
CA PHE A 341 -2.39 -4.06 0.01
C PHE A 341 -1.91 -3.20 1.18
N TYR A 342 -1.56 -1.94 0.94
CA TYR A 342 -0.94 -1.09 1.95
C TYR A 342 -1.81 -0.87 3.21
N LYS A 343 -3.14 -0.70 3.06
CA LYS A 343 -4.04 -0.63 4.23
C LYS A 343 -3.98 -1.90 5.10
N HIS A 344 -3.88 -3.08 4.48
CA HIS A 344 -3.75 -4.33 5.23
C HIS A 344 -2.41 -4.42 5.96
N TRP A 345 -1.31 -4.00 5.31
CA TRP A 345 0.00 -3.89 5.95
C TRP A 345 -0.02 -2.95 7.15
N LEU A 346 -0.63 -1.76 7.01
CA LEU A 346 -0.72 -0.78 8.09
C LEU A 346 -1.61 -1.25 9.25
N ALA A 347 -2.70 -1.96 8.94
CA ALA A 347 -3.66 -2.44 9.94
C ALA A 347 -3.17 -3.69 10.70
N TYR A 348 -2.46 -4.60 10.00
CA TYR A 348 -2.10 -5.91 10.50
C TYR A 348 -0.63 -6.26 10.28
N PRO A 349 0.33 -5.38 10.63
CA PRO A 349 1.74 -5.57 10.25
C PRO A 349 2.34 -6.84 10.86
N THR A 350 2.00 -7.18 12.10
CA THR A 350 2.52 -8.37 12.79
C THR A 350 2.06 -9.66 12.12
N ASP A 351 0.76 -9.79 11.84
CA ASP A 351 0.20 -11.00 11.22
C ASP A 351 0.74 -11.21 9.81
N ILE A 352 0.76 -10.15 8.99
CA ILE A 352 1.27 -10.22 7.60
C ILE A 352 2.76 -10.59 7.58
N LYS A 353 3.58 -9.99 8.45
CA LYS A 353 4.99 -10.36 8.60
C LYS A 353 5.15 -11.84 8.92
N MET A 354 4.33 -12.37 9.82
CA MET A 354 4.39 -13.78 10.21
C MET A 354 3.90 -14.71 9.09
N MET A 355 2.87 -14.34 8.33
CA MET A 355 2.43 -15.10 7.15
C MET A 355 3.53 -15.15 6.08
N ILE A 356 4.22 -14.05 5.81
CA ILE A 356 5.35 -13.99 4.88
C ILE A 356 6.52 -14.84 5.39
N ASN A 357 6.84 -14.79 6.68
CA ASN A 357 7.86 -15.66 7.27
C ASN A 357 7.51 -17.15 7.11
N ALA A 358 6.23 -17.53 7.24
CA ALA A 358 5.77 -18.89 7.04
C ALA A 358 5.91 -19.34 5.58
N ARG A 359 5.57 -18.45 4.62
CA ARG A 359 5.79 -18.66 3.19
C ARG A 359 7.27 -18.95 2.89
N HIS A 360 8.18 -18.12 3.42
CA HIS A 360 9.61 -18.30 3.24
C HIS A 360 10.13 -19.58 3.93
N ALA A 361 9.62 -19.90 5.14
CA ALA A 361 10.02 -21.12 5.84
C ALA A 361 9.64 -22.40 5.07
N ALA A 362 8.52 -22.37 4.36
CA ALA A 362 8.11 -23.45 3.48
C ALA A 362 8.84 -23.44 2.12
N GLY A 363 9.47 -22.31 1.72
CA GLY A 363 10.09 -22.12 0.40
C GLY A 363 9.05 -22.06 -0.72
N ILE A 364 7.96 -21.31 -0.53
CA ILE A 364 6.89 -21.21 -1.53
C ILE A 364 7.28 -20.16 -2.58
N ALA A 365 7.41 -20.62 -3.82
CA ALA A 365 7.62 -19.81 -5.02
C ALA A 365 6.32 -19.63 -5.82
N ASN A 366 6.35 -18.77 -6.83
CA ASN A 366 5.24 -18.56 -7.74
C ASN A 366 4.90 -19.80 -8.58
N THR A 367 5.84 -20.71 -8.77
CA THR A 367 5.69 -21.98 -9.50
C THR A 367 5.37 -23.17 -8.59
N SER A 368 5.34 -23.00 -7.28
CA SER A 368 5.04 -24.06 -6.31
C SER A 368 3.71 -24.76 -6.61
N ASN A 369 3.59 -26.00 -6.20
CA ASN A 369 2.35 -26.76 -6.38
C ASN A 369 1.39 -26.47 -5.22
N THR A 370 0.25 -25.83 -5.52
CA THR A 370 -0.83 -25.60 -4.56
C THR A 370 -2.04 -26.47 -4.90
N THR A 371 -2.48 -27.30 -3.96
CA THR A 371 -3.77 -27.97 -4.00
C THR A 371 -4.80 -27.05 -3.35
N PHE A 372 -5.56 -26.34 -4.18
CA PHE A 372 -6.70 -25.54 -3.73
C PHE A 372 -7.85 -26.47 -3.34
N ASN A 373 -8.59 -26.08 -2.30
CA ASN A 373 -9.69 -26.92 -1.78
C ASN A 373 -9.23 -28.36 -1.37
N GLU A 374 -8.04 -28.47 -0.77
CA GLU A 374 -7.52 -29.72 -0.20
C GLU A 374 -8.54 -30.36 0.76
N TYR A 375 -9.22 -29.51 1.52
CA TYR A 375 -10.39 -29.89 2.32
C TYR A 375 -11.42 -28.76 2.28
N THR A 376 -12.69 -29.13 2.22
CA THR A 376 -13.82 -28.20 2.34
C THR A 376 -14.85 -28.74 3.31
N GLY A 377 -15.22 -27.92 4.28
CA GLY A 377 -16.19 -28.25 5.31
C GLY A 377 -17.09 -27.07 5.64
N SER A 378 -17.94 -27.23 6.65
CA SER A 378 -18.75 -26.11 7.16
C SER A 378 -17.82 -25.08 7.80
N GLN A 379 -17.79 -23.88 7.27
CA GLN A 379 -16.94 -22.77 7.72
C GLN A 379 -15.45 -23.14 7.82
N CYS A 380 -15.00 -23.97 6.87
CA CYS A 380 -13.60 -24.40 6.81
C CYS A 380 -13.21 -24.70 5.37
N ASN A 381 -12.22 -23.99 4.86
CA ASN A 381 -11.55 -24.25 3.57
C ASN A 381 -10.05 -24.39 3.82
N VAL A 382 -9.42 -25.36 3.16
CA VAL A 382 -8.00 -25.66 3.34
C VAL A 382 -7.31 -25.67 1.98
N LEU A 383 -6.16 -25.04 1.91
CA LEU A 383 -5.21 -25.22 0.84
C LEU A 383 -3.91 -25.84 1.36
N LYS A 384 -3.22 -26.57 0.48
CA LYS A 384 -1.94 -27.19 0.73
C LYS A 384 -0.95 -26.72 -0.34
N THR A 385 0.19 -26.19 0.06
CA THR A 385 1.24 -25.79 -0.88
C THR A 385 2.55 -26.48 -0.58
N GLU A 386 3.13 -27.08 -1.60
CA GLU A 386 4.41 -27.78 -1.57
C GLU A 386 5.52 -26.79 -1.98
N GLY A 387 6.28 -26.29 -1.01
CA GLY A 387 7.43 -25.43 -1.26
C GLY A 387 8.74 -26.23 -1.31
N SER A 388 9.85 -25.55 -1.61
CA SER A 388 11.18 -26.15 -1.73
C SER A 388 11.76 -26.66 -0.40
N HIS A 389 11.29 -26.09 0.72
CA HIS A 389 11.77 -26.42 2.08
C HIS A 389 10.75 -27.26 2.87
N GLY A 390 9.51 -27.33 2.44
CA GLY A 390 8.47 -28.08 3.12
C GLY A 390 7.07 -27.77 2.62
N THR A 391 6.07 -28.39 3.25
CA THR A 391 4.67 -28.22 2.90
C THR A 391 3.98 -27.31 3.92
N LEU A 392 3.20 -26.37 3.45
CA LEU A 392 2.36 -25.48 4.28
C LEU A 392 0.88 -25.78 4.02
N TYR A 393 0.14 -26.05 5.09
CA TYR A 393 -1.31 -26.02 5.08
C TYR A 393 -1.79 -24.67 5.59
N ALA A 394 -2.70 -24.02 4.87
CA ALA A 394 -3.46 -22.89 5.37
C ALA A 394 -4.93 -23.31 5.53
N VAL A 395 -5.45 -23.10 6.72
CA VAL A 395 -6.81 -23.49 7.12
C VAL A 395 -7.56 -22.21 7.45
N MET A 396 -8.58 -21.86 6.69
CA MET A 396 -9.37 -20.65 6.84
C MET A 396 -10.79 -20.97 7.30
N GLY A 397 -11.38 -20.04 8.03
CA GLY A 397 -12.76 -20.06 8.50
C GLY A 397 -12.91 -20.26 10.01
N ALA A 398 -14.11 -19.99 10.54
CA ALA A 398 -14.39 -20.06 11.98
C ALA A 398 -14.24 -21.48 12.57
N ASN A 399 -14.40 -22.51 11.73
CA ASN A 399 -14.22 -23.91 12.12
C ASN A 399 -12.82 -24.46 11.73
N ALA A 400 -11.81 -23.60 11.59
CA ALA A 400 -10.45 -24.04 11.27
C ALA A 400 -9.93 -25.14 12.23
N ASP A 401 -10.36 -25.17 13.49
CA ASP A 401 -9.99 -26.18 14.48
C ASP A 401 -10.59 -27.58 14.22
N ALA A 402 -11.64 -27.66 13.44
CA ALA A 402 -12.24 -28.94 13.06
C ALA A 402 -11.34 -29.73 12.10
N TYR A 403 -10.52 -29.04 11.30
CA TYR A 403 -9.56 -29.70 10.42
C TYR A 403 -8.42 -30.33 11.23
N LYS A 404 -8.23 -31.62 11.06
CA LYS A 404 -7.13 -32.35 11.70
C LYS A 404 -6.00 -32.51 10.67
N ALA A 405 -4.89 -31.84 10.93
CA ALA A 405 -3.71 -31.98 10.08
C ALA A 405 -3.20 -33.41 10.06
N PRO A 406 -2.60 -33.88 8.96
CA PRO A 406 -1.85 -35.13 8.95
C PRO A 406 -0.74 -35.13 10.01
N ALA A 407 -0.30 -36.34 10.42
CA ALA A 407 0.88 -36.47 11.28
C ALA A 407 2.12 -35.82 10.62
N GLY A 408 3.03 -35.28 11.41
CA GLY A 408 4.24 -34.65 10.92
C GLY A 408 4.10 -33.16 10.55
N PHE A 409 3.06 -32.49 11.03
CA PHE A 409 2.87 -31.05 10.90
C PHE A 409 2.80 -30.36 12.27
N THR A 410 3.37 -29.18 12.34
CA THR A 410 3.33 -28.31 13.53
C THR A 410 2.57 -27.04 13.19
N GLU A 411 1.61 -26.65 14.06
CA GLU A 411 0.97 -25.34 13.97
C GLU A 411 1.98 -24.25 14.35
N ILE A 412 2.25 -23.34 13.42
CA ILE A 412 3.26 -22.29 13.58
C ILE A 412 2.64 -20.91 13.70
N LEU A 413 1.44 -20.71 13.19
CA LEU A 413 0.75 -19.42 13.19
C LEU A 413 -0.75 -19.62 13.30
N ARG A 414 -1.39 -18.72 14.08
CA ARG A 414 -2.84 -18.66 14.26
C ARG A 414 -3.28 -17.22 14.40
N GLY A 415 -4.40 -16.88 13.77
CA GLY A 415 -5.07 -15.60 13.92
C GLY A 415 -6.59 -15.75 13.76
N HIS A 416 -7.27 -14.62 13.54
CA HIS A 416 -8.72 -14.62 13.38
C HIS A 416 -9.13 -15.38 12.11
N ASN A 417 -9.86 -16.47 12.27
CA ASN A 417 -10.35 -17.34 11.21
C ASN A 417 -9.27 -17.91 10.28
N TYR A 418 -8.04 -18.05 10.76
CA TYR A 418 -7.00 -18.78 10.02
C TYR A 418 -5.98 -19.43 10.94
N ARG A 419 -5.29 -20.45 10.43
CA ARG A 419 -4.07 -21.03 11.01
C ARG A 419 -3.19 -21.66 9.94
N TYR A 420 -1.89 -21.70 10.23
CA TYR A 420 -0.89 -22.33 9.38
C TYR A 420 -0.23 -23.52 10.07
N LEU A 421 -0.06 -24.61 9.30
CA LEU A 421 0.60 -25.82 9.74
C LEU A 421 1.76 -26.10 8.78
N LEU A 422 2.98 -26.11 9.31
CA LEU A 422 4.19 -26.36 8.54
C LEU A 422 4.68 -27.80 8.77
N SER A 423 5.10 -28.48 7.70
CA SER A 423 5.64 -29.83 7.79
C SER A 423 6.90 -29.87 8.66
N ASN A 424 7.02 -30.90 9.51
CA ASN A 424 8.20 -31.08 10.37
C ASN A 424 9.48 -31.35 9.52
N SER A 425 9.32 -31.88 8.31
CA SER A 425 10.42 -32.05 7.34
C SER A 425 11.09 -30.74 6.92
N SER A 426 10.47 -29.58 7.18
CA SER A 426 11.08 -28.25 6.94
C SER A 426 12.30 -28.01 7.83
N ASN A 427 12.38 -28.65 8.99
CA ASN A 427 13.51 -28.58 9.93
C ASN A 427 13.96 -27.16 10.24
N VAL A 428 13.07 -26.34 10.78
CA VAL A 428 13.30 -24.91 11.07
C VAL A 428 13.09 -24.59 12.55
N ALA A 429 13.83 -23.59 13.03
CA ALA A 429 13.54 -22.90 14.28
C ALA A 429 12.54 -21.79 13.99
N TRP A 430 11.35 -21.85 14.57
CA TRP A 430 10.31 -20.86 14.39
C TRP A 430 10.23 -19.90 15.57
N VAL A 431 10.07 -18.59 15.25
CA VAL A 431 9.87 -17.52 16.23
C VAL A 431 8.60 -16.77 15.89
N ASP A 432 7.64 -16.73 16.81
CA ASP A 432 6.30 -16.19 16.59
C ASP A 432 6.17 -14.66 16.70
N LEU A 433 7.26 -13.97 17.02
CA LEU A 433 7.34 -12.52 17.03
C LEU A 433 8.20 -12.04 15.85
N PRO A 434 7.66 -11.25 14.91
CA PRO A 434 8.43 -10.75 13.77
C PRO A 434 9.40 -9.63 14.19
N SER A 435 10.43 -9.39 13.39
CA SER A 435 11.30 -8.21 13.53
C SER A 435 10.49 -6.92 13.45
N GLY A 436 10.86 -5.90 14.23
CA GLY A 436 10.19 -4.61 14.16
C GLY A 436 10.42 -3.71 15.36
N ARG A 437 9.71 -2.60 15.36
CA ARG A 437 9.62 -1.65 16.46
C ARG A 437 8.38 -1.91 17.28
N TYR A 438 8.52 -1.81 18.59
CA TYR A 438 7.42 -2.04 19.55
C TYR A 438 7.46 -1.00 20.65
N ASP A 439 6.29 -0.54 21.08
CA ASP A 439 6.15 0.47 22.14
C ASP A 439 6.23 -0.15 23.54
N ASN A 440 6.11 -1.47 23.66
CA ASN A 440 6.14 -2.18 24.93
C ASN A 440 7.05 -3.42 24.84
N VAL A 441 7.53 -3.88 26.00
CA VAL A 441 8.27 -5.15 26.13
C VAL A 441 7.46 -6.29 25.54
N GLN A 442 8.14 -7.19 24.86
CA GLN A 442 7.55 -8.31 24.13
C GLN A 442 8.02 -9.65 24.68
N LYS A 443 7.34 -10.72 24.28
CA LYS A 443 7.77 -12.10 24.48
C LYS A 443 7.76 -12.81 23.13
N ALA A 444 8.85 -13.47 22.79
CA ALA A 444 8.96 -14.29 21.59
C ALA A 444 8.88 -15.78 21.97
N ARG A 445 7.95 -16.52 21.38
CA ARG A 445 7.85 -17.98 21.55
C ARG A 445 8.72 -18.66 20.53
N LEU A 446 9.52 -19.61 20.97
CA LEU A 446 10.38 -20.42 20.15
C LEU A 446 9.73 -21.80 19.93
N THR A 447 9.63 -22.25 18.68
CA THR A 447 9.06 -23.55 18.32
C THR A 447 10.03 -24.33 17.45
N ALA A 448 10.32 -25.57 17.79
CA ALA A 448 11.06 -26.49 16.93
C ALA A 448 10.07 -27.16 15.95
N VAL A 449 10.25 -26.94 14.67
CA VAL A 449 9.52 -27.62 13.61
C VAL A 449 10.51 -28.59 12.95
N SER A 450 10.52 -29.85 13.39
CA SER A 450 11.52 -30.83 12.95
C SER A 450 11.01 -32.26 13.08
N ASP A 451 11.35 -33.10 12.12
CA ASP A 451 11.22 -34.56 12.15
C ASP A 451 12.51 -35.28 12.61
N GLN A 452 13.59 -34.53 12.88
CA GLN A 452 14.87 -35.10 13.28
C GLN A 452 14.83 -35.45 14.78
N GLN A 453 15.16 -36.69 15.07
CA GLN A 453 15.19 -37.18 16.46
C GLN A 453 16.23 -36.41 17.30
N GLY A 454 15.82 -35.94 18.48
CA GLY A 454 16.67 -35.22 19.40
C GLY A 454 16.94 -33.76 19.03
N ALA A 455 16.20 -33.20 18.05
CA ALA A 455 16.27 -31.80 17.70
C ALA A 455 15.92 -30.91 18.90
N GLN A 456 16.76 -29.90 19.16
CA GLN A 456 16.62 -28.92 20.23
C GLN A 456 16.75 -27.50 19.66
N LEU A 457 16.22 -26.50 20.36
CA LEU A 457 16.46 -25.10 20.04
C LEU A 457 17.68 -24.58 20.81
N VAL A 458 18.52 -23.81 20.13
CA VAL A 458 19.61 -23.03 20.73
C VAL A 458 19.46 -21.56 20.31
N TYR A 459 19.77 -20.64 21.23
CA TYR A 459 19.55 -19.22 20.93
C TYR A 459 20.57 -18.28 21.59
N THR A 460 20.69 -17.07 21.02
CA THR A 460 21.40 -15.92 21.56
C THR A 460 20.52 -14.68 21.46
N THR A 461 20.78 -13.67 22.28
CA THR A 461 20.02 -12.39 22.29
C THR A 461 20.89 -11.16 22.07
N ASP A 462 22.17 -11.38 21.77
CA ASP A 462 23.19 -10.36 21.58
C ASP A 462 23.63 -10.19 20.11
N GLY A 463 22.98 -10.89 19.19
CA GLY A 463 23.30 -10.86 17.76
C GLY A 463 24.37 -11.87 17.34
N THR A 464 25.01 -12.57 18.25
CA THR A 464 25.95 -13.66 17.89
C THR A 464 25.19 -14.86 17.33
N LEU A 465 25.80 -15.61 16.40
CA LEU A 465 25.19 -16.84 15.89
C LEU A 465 25.22 -17.93 16.99
N PRO A 466 24.13 -18.67 17.18
CA PRO A 466 24.09 -19.74 18.17
C PRO A 466 25.00 -20.91 17.77
N THR A 467 25.61 -21.53 18.78
CA THR A 467 26.43 -22.73 18.69
C THR A 467 25.78 -23.85 19.50
N ALA A 468 26.32 -25.06 19.44
CA ALA A 468 25.87 -26.19 20.27
C ALA A 468 25.99 -25.91 21.80
N GLN A 469 26.83 -24.96 22.18
CA GLN A 469 27.04 -24.53 23.58
C GLN A 469 26.17 -23.34 23.99
N SER A 470 25.46 -22.72 23.07
CA SER A 470 24.53 -21.60 23.34
C SER A 470 23.38 -22.05 24.23
N ARG A 471 22.61 -21.09 24.77
CA ARG A 471 21.46 -21.38 25.62
C ARG A 471 20.49 -22.29 24.87
N LYS A 472 20.02 -23.35 25.52
CA LYS A 472 19.04 -24.29 24.99
C LYS A 472 17.64 -23.90 25.43
N ALA A 473 16.68 -24.17 24.56
CA ALA A 473 15.26 -23.97 24.84
C ALA A 473 14.44 -25.20 24.40
N ALA A 474 13.42 -25.54 25.15
CA ALA A 474 12.40 -26.48 24.72
C ALA A 474 11.46 -25.78 23.73
N SER A 475 10.84 -26.56 22.85
CA SER A 475 9.76 -26.03 21.98
C SER A 475 8.63 -25.45 22.86
N GLY A 476 8.15 -24.25 22.51
CA GLY A 476 7.17 -23.49 23.29
C GLY A 476 7.75 -22.51 24.31
N THR A 477 9.08 -22.46 24.49
CA THR A 477 9.72 -21.51 25.42
C THR A 477 9.46 -20.06 24.99
N LEU A 478 9.12 -19.21 25.97
CA LEU A 478 9.00 -17.76 25.80
C LEU A 478 10.28 -17.06 26.20
N ILE A 479 10.77 -16.20 25.32
CA ILE A 479 11.95 -15.36 25.56
C ILE A 479 11.48 -13.92 25.76
N ASP A 480 11.90 -13.30 26.85
CA ASP A 480 11.64 -11.89 27.12
C ASP A 480 12.51 -11.00 26.21
N ILE A 481 11.88 -10.05 25.55
CA ILE A 481 12.53 -9.05 24.72
C ILE A 481 12.43 -7.70 25.46
N PRO A 482 13.54 -7.26 26.09
CA PRO A 482 13.56 -6.06 26.91
C PRO A 482 13.59 -4.78 26.11
N THR A 483 13.41 -3.65 26.79
CA THR A 483 13.62 -2.31 26.23
C THR A 483 15.02 -2.17 25.62
N GLY A 484 15.11 -1.44 24.50
CA GLY A 484 16.32 -1.26 23.71
C GLY A 484 16.32 -2.10 22.44
N THR A 485 17.51 -2.37 21.92
CA THR A 485 17.66 -3.20 20.71
C THR A 485 18.11 -4.60 21.11
N THR A 486 17.37 -5.62 20.64
CA THR A 486 17.70 -7.03 20.82
C THR A 486 17.77 -7.71 19.46
N THR A 487 18.86 -8.43 19.18
CA THR A 487 18.91 -9.34 18.04
C THR A 487 18.89 -10.78 18.56
N LEU A 488 17.73 -11.42 18.37
CA LEU A 488 17.50 -12.83 18.74
C LEU A 488 17.83 -13.71 17.54
N ASN A 489 18.81 -14.60 17.72
CA ASN A 489 19.13 -15.67 16.78
C ASN A 489 18.71 -17.01 17.40
N VAL A 490 17.93 -17.80 16.69
CA VAL A 490 17.44 -19.13 17.13
C VAL A 490 17.78 -20.16 16.06
N GLY A 491 18.52 -21.18 16.44
CA GLY A 491 18.90 -22.29 15.55
C GLY A 491 18.32 -23.63 16.00
N LEU A 492 18.22 -24.55 15.07
CA LEU A 492 17.86 -25.95 15.32
C LEU A 492 19.17 -26.74 15.54
N LEU A 493 19.35 -27.32 16.72
CA LEU A 493 20.50 -28.15 17.08
C LEU A 493 20.14 -29.62 16.94
N VAL A 494 20.88 -30.34 16.10
CA VAL A 494 20.82 -31.80 15.98
C VAL A 494 22.23 -32.38 16.18
N GLY A 495 22.40 -33.17 17.20
CA GLY A 495 23.74 -33.61 17.65
C GLY A 495 24.60 -32.41 18.06
N THR A 496 25.62 -32.09 17.27
CA THR A 496 26.54 -30.94 17.47
C THR A 496 26.36 -29.84 16.43
N THR A 497 25.47 -30.05 15.44
CA THR A 497 25.27 -29.15 14.30
C THR A 497 24.09 -28.22 14.56
N VAL A 498 24.32 -26.90 14.42
CA VAL A 498 23.26 -25.89 14.43
C VAL A 498 22.95 -25.50 13.00
N SER A 499 21.67 -25.54 12.65
CA SER A 499 21.16 -25.19 11.32
C SER A 499 19.92 -24.31 11.40
N ALA A 500 19.43 -23.86 10.26
CA ALA A 500 18.16 -23.13 10.10
C ALA A 500 18.02 -21.97 11.12
N VAL A 501 19.02 -21.10 11.19
CA VAL A 501 19.04 -19.98 12.15
C VAL A 501 18.04 -18.91 11.70
N ALA A 502 16.98 -18.74 12.50
CA ALA A 502 16.07 -17.61 12.37
C ALA A 502 16.61 -16.39 13.13
N THR A 503 16.81 -15.28 12.44
CA THR A 503 17.23 -14.00 13.03
C THR A 503 16.05 -13.07 13.16
N ARG A 504 15.87 -12.45 14.32
CA ARG A 504 14.86 -11.41 14.56
C ARG A 504 15.50 -10.24 15.29
N THR A 505 15.27 -9.03 14.78
CA THR A 505 15.75 -7.81 15.41
C THR A 505 14.57 -6.98 15.91
N TYR A 506 14.61 -6.66 17.19
CA TYR A 506 13.58 -5.89 17.88
C TYR A 506 14.14 -4.58 18.38
N LYS A 507 13.40 -3.51 18.20
CA LYS A 507 13.66 -2.22 18.85
C LYS A 507 12.47 -1.85 19.72
N ILE A 508 12.64 -1.96 21.04
CA ILE A 508 11.59 -1.63 22.00
C ILE A 508 11.89 -0.27 22.61
N SER A 509 10.98 0.69 22.42
CA SER A 509 11.15 2.07 22.87
C SER A 509 9.83 2.59 23.46
N PRO A 510 9.61 2.45 24.78
CA PRO A 510 8.41 2.99 25.44
C PRO A 510 8.26 4.51 25.31
N SER A 511 9.34 5.22 25.04
CA SER A 511 9.31 6.67 24.77
C SER A 511 8.68 7.03 23.43
N ASP A 512 8.51 6.05 22.53
CA ASP A 512 7.86 6.22 21.24
C ASP A 512 6.34 5.99 21.33
N SER A 513 5.79 5.69 22.52
CA SER A 513 4.37 5.50 22.71
C SER A 513 3.60 6.77 22.33
N PHE A 514 2.52 6.60 21.57
CA PHE A 514 1.64 7.70 21.19
C PHE A 514 0.71 8.04 22.37
N SER A 515 0.58 9.33 22.67
CA SER A 515 -0.43 9.82 23.62
C SER A 515 -1.55 10.51 22.85
N PRO A 516 -2.82 10.11 23.02
CA PRO A 516 -3.95 10.79 22.41
C PRO A 516 -4.00 12.27 22.79
N TYR A 517 -4.41 13.11 21.83
CA TYR A 517 -4.53 14.56 22.02
C TYR A 517 -5.71 15.11 21.22
N ASP A 518 -6.16 16.31 21.57
CA ASP A 518 -7.21 17.02 20.85
C ASP A 518 -6.60 18.11 19.96
N ILE A 519 -7.26 18.35 18.82
CA ILE A 519 -7.05 19.52 17.99
C ILE A 519 -8.36 20.29 17.82
N THR A 520 -8.30 21.60 17.72
CA THR A 520 -9.45 22.44 17.46
C THR A 520 -9.26 23.22 16.19
N VAL A 521 -10.18 23.04 15.25
CA VAL A 521 -10.27 23.80 14.02
C VAL A 521 -11.25 24.97 14.23
N ASN A 522 -10.79 26.19 13.96
CA ASN A 522 -11.53 27.43 14.11
C ASN A 522 -11.71 28.05 12.74
N VAL A 523 -12.95 28.36 12.36
CA VAL A 523 -13.28 28.85 11.02
C VAL A 523 -13.97 30.22 11.13
N ASN A 524 -13.42 31.20 10.43
CA ASN A 524 -14.05 32.50 10.22
C ASN A 524 -14.63 32.56 8.81
N VAL A 525 -15.85 33.09 8.70
CA VAL A 525 -16.61 33.14 7.42
C VAL A 525 -17.09 34.58 7.14
N ASP A 526 -16.48 35.61 7.77
CA ASP A 526 -16.88 36.99 7.61
C ASP A 526 -16.79 37.45 6.16
N ASN A 527 -15.73 37.05 5.43
CA ASN A 527 -15.52 37.42 4.03
C ASN A 527 -16.61 36.91 3.06
N VAL A 528 -17.29 35.84 3.45
CA VAL A 528 -18.34 35.21 2.61
C VAL A 528 -19.74 35.33 3.22
N GLY A 529 -19.86 35.89 4.43
CA GLY A 529 -21.10 36.19 5.09
C GLY A 529 -21.97 34.96 5.43
N TRP A 530 -21.40 33.75 5.54
CA TRP A 530 -22.14 32.54 5.89
C TRP A 530 -22.72 32.65 7.30
N LYS A 531 -23.92 32.08 7.47
CA LYS A 531 -24.64 32.09 8.77
C LYS A 531 -24.50 30.79 9.54
N SER A 532 -23.97 29.76 8.91
CA SER A 532 -23.72 28.44 9.47
C SER A 532 -22.46 27.83 8.84
N VAL A 533 -21.84 26.93 9.56
CA VAL A 533 -20.68 26.15 9.08
C VAL A 533 -20.93 24.68 9.38
N ASN A 534 -20.82 23.85 8.37
CA ASN A 534 -20.83 22.40 8.48
C ASN A 534 -19.47 21.85 8.06
N PHE A 535 -19.06 20.75 8.68
CA PHE A 535 -17.85 20.01 8.33
C PHE A 535 -18.23 18.65 7.74
N TRP A 536 -17.79 18.40 6.51
CA TRP A 536 -17.71 17.06 5.97
C TRP A 536 -16.27 16.58 6.14
N ALA A 537 -16.01 15.82 7.19
CA ALA A 537 -14.67 15.45 7.61
C ALA A 537 -14.36 13.98 7.30
N TRP A 538 -13.08 13.71 7.01
CA TRP A 538 -12.55 12.36 6.81
C TRP A 538 -11.10 12.27 7.31
N GLU A 539 -10.60 11.04 7.38
CA GLU A 539 -9.24 10.71 7.77
C GLU A 539 -8.63 9.72 6.75
N ASP A 540 -7.48 10.07 6.18
CA ASP A 540 -6.93 9.37 5.02
C ASP A 540 -6.11 8.13 5.38
N LEU A 541 -5.66 7.98 6.65
CA LEU A 541 -4.74 6.91 7.03
C LEU A 541 -5.44 5.68 7.64
N TYR A 542 -6.44 5.91 8.51
CA TYR A 542 -7.11 4.84 9.27
C TYR A 542 -8.61 4.73 8.99
N GLY A 543 -9.16 5.67 8.25
CA GLY A 543 -10.52 5.66 7.75
C GLY A 543 -11.59 6.19 8.71
N ASP A 544 -11.74 5.66 9.92
CA ASP A 544 -13.01 5.79 10.64
C ASP A 544 -13.03 6.67 11.92
N ASN A 545 -11.91 7.26 12.34
CA ASN A 545 -11.83 7.87 13.68
C ASN A 545 -12.72 9.10 13.89
N PHE A 546 -13.00 9.89 12.86
CA PHE A 546 -13.83 11.12 12.93
C PHE A 546 -14.47 11.45 11.58
N THR A 547 -14.57 10.46 10.69
CA THR A 547 -15.28 10.59 9.43
C THR A 547 -16.74 10.95 9.69
N SER A 548 -17.26 11.93 8.97
CA SER A 548 -18.68 12.27 9.01
C SER A 548 -19.52 11.10 8.53
N THR A 549 -20.41 10.60 9.38
CA THR A 549 -21.21 9.38 9.12
C THR A 549 -22.58 9.69 8.55
N GLY A 550 -23.01 10.95 8.55
CA GLY A 550 -24.31 11.41 8.03
C GLY A 550 -24.29 11.56 6.50
N LYS A 551 -25.30 12.26 6.03
CA LYS A 551 -25.36 12.73 4.65
C LYS A 551 -24.70 14.09 4.53
N TRP A 552 -24.24 14.44 3.33
CA TRP A 552 -23.85 15.80 3.00
C TRP A 552 -24.95 16.80 3.47
N PRO A 553 -24.59 17.91 4.08
CA PRO A 553 -23.26 18.52 4.22
C PRO A 553 -22.50 18.16 5.49
N GLY A 554 -22.79 17.08 6.16
CA GLY A 554 -22.09 16.61 7.34
C GLY A 554 -22.51 17.30 8.64
N ASP A 555 -21.55 17.49 9.54
CA ASP A 555 -21.80 17.88 10.91
C ASP A 555 -21.87 19.40 11.08
N ALA A 556 -23.00 19.91 11.53
CA ALA A 556 -23.19 21.34 11.83
C ALA A 556 -22.38 21.76 13.06
N VAL A 557 -21.75 22.94 13.01
CA VAL A 557 -21.02 23.53 14.12
C VAL A 557 -21.86 24.58 14.83
N SER A 558 -22.21 24.30 16.07
CA SER A 558 -22.92 25.27 16.96
C SER A 558 -21.96 26.04 17.89
N THR A 559 -20.80 25.44 18.20
CA THR A 559 -19.81 26.06 19.07
C THR A 559 -19.12 27.22 18.38
N THR A 560 -19.16 28.40 18.99
CA THR A 560 -18.47 29.59 18.49
C THR A 560 -17.67 30.25 19.60
N LYS A 561 -16.59 30.95 19.22
CA LYS A 561 -15.81 31.80 20.09
C LYS A 561 -15.51 33.14 19.43
N THR A 562 -15.21 34.14 20.22
CA THR A 562 -14.76 35.47 19.75
C THR A 562 -13.26 35.60 19.99
N VAL A 563 -12.49 35.85 18.93
CA VAL A 563 -11.06 36.15 19.02
C VAL A 563 -10.83 37.45 18.24
N GLU A 564 -10.21 38.43 18.86
CA GLU A 564 -9.96 39.78 18.29
C GLU A 564 -11.22 40.43 17.69
N GLY A 565 -12.35 40.28 18.38
CA GLY A 565 -13.62 40.83 17.94
C GLY A 565 -14.32 40.10 16.79
N ARG A 566 -13.72 39.06 16.23
CA ARG A 566 -14.24 38.28 15.14
C ARG A 566 -14.84 36.93 15.62
N LYS A 567 -15.92 36.50 15.01
CA LYS A 567 -16.60 35.24 15.33
C LYS A 567 -15.94 34.07 14.63
N TRP A 568 -15.62 33.04 15.39
CA TRP A 568 -15.04 31.81 14.90
C TRP A 568 -15.94 30.61 15.24
N TYR A 569 -16.27 29.79 14.26
CA TYR A 569 -16.91 28.50 14.47
C TYR A 569 -15.82 27.47 14.84
N SER A 570 -16.00 26.74 15.93
CA SER A 570 -14.97 25.87 16.51
C SER A 570 -15.41 24.42 16.58
N ARG A 571 -14.62 23.51 16.06
CA ARG A 571 -14.82 22.06 16.16
C ARG A 571 -13.56 21.40 16.68
N THR A 572 -13.72 20.49 17.65
CA THR A 572 -12.62 19.73 18.24
C THR A 572 -12.67 18.28 17.77
N TYR A 573 -11.51 17.74 17.43
CA TYR A 573 -11.29 16.36 17.05
C TYR A 573 -10.34 15.69 18.02
N HIS A 574 -10.65 14.47 18.46
CA HIS A 574 -9.83 13.68 19.36
C HIS A 574 -8.92 12.73 18.56
N ILE A 575 -7.62 12.99 18.55
CA ILE A 575 -6.64 12.21 17.81
C ILE A 575 -6.19 11.05 18.69
N THR A 576 -6.53 9.83 18.30
CA THR A 576 -6.29 8.60 19.08
C THR A 576 -5.19 7.73 18.52
N LYS A 577 -4.71 8.00 17.31
CA LYS A 577 -3.67 7.21 16.63
C LYS A 577 -2.56 8.10 16.10
N ARG A 578 -1.35 7.56 16.05
CA ARG A 578 -0.16 8.24 15.51
C ARG A 578 -0.39 8.58 14.03
N ASP A 579 0.11 9.74 13.62
CA ASP A 579 0.05 10.25 12.24
C ASP A 579 -1.38 10.45 11.68
N CYS A 580 -2.41 10.32 12.50
CA CYS A 580 -3.79 10.63 12.15
C CYS A 580 -3.97 12.14 11.96
N MET A 581 -4.61 12.56 10.89
CA MET A 581 -4.89 13.96 10.54
C MET A 581 -6.31 14.09 10.01
N VAL A 582 -6.90 15.27 10.21
CA VAL A 582 -8.26 15.55 9.76
C VAL A 582 -8.22 16.30 8.44
N SER A 583 -8.96 15.79 7.47
CA SER A 583 -9.28 16.49 6.23
C SER A 583 -10.78 16.78 6.19
N PHE A 584 -11.20 17.87 5.57
CA PHE A 584 -12.61 18.25 5.51
C PHE A 584 -12.93 19.27 4.42
N VAL A 585 -14.22 19.34 4.06
CA VAL A 585 -14.82 20.43 3.30
C VAL A 585 -15.71 21.23 4.26
N LEU A 586 -15.69 22.54 4.13
CA LEU A 586 -16.61 23.42 4.82
C LEU A 586 -17.76 23.82 3.89
N SER A 587 -18.96 23.89 4.43
CA SER A 587 -20.12 24.36 3.69
C SER A 587 -21.14 25.05 4.59
N THR A 588 -22.17 25.65 3.98
CA THR A 588 -23.37 26.09 4.70
C THR A 588 -24.25 24.90 5.06
N ALA A 589 -25.27 25.11 5.87
CA ALA A 589 -26.22 24.06 6.26
C ALA A 589 -26.97 23.41 5.06
N SER A 590 -27.03 24.09 3.92
CA SER A 590 -27.59 23.52 2.68
C SER A 590 -26.60 22.70 1.86
N GLY A 591 -25.32 22.70 2.23
CA GLY A 591 -24.23 22.04 1.47
C GLY A 591 -23.66 22.88 0.32
N SER A 592 -24.28 24.02 0.04
CA SER A 592 -23.80 24.98 -0.97
C SER A 592 -24.14 26.39 -0.49
N PRO A 593 -23.25 27.36 -0.64
CA PRO A 593 -21.86 27.21 -1.15
C PRO A 593 -20.94 26.40 -0.23
N GLN A 594 -19.81 25.95 -0.78
CA GLN A 594 -18.76 25.17 -0.08
C GLN A 594 -17.36 25.68 -0.39
N THR A 595 -16.38 25.20 0.38
CA THR A 595 -14.95 25.43 0.13
C THR A 595 -14.34 24.35 -0.78
N VAL A 596 -13.14 24.60 -1.25
CA VAL A 596 -12.23 23.54 -1.69
C VAL A 596 -11.95 22.58 -0.53
N ASP A 597 -11.40 21.40 -0.83
CA ASP A 597 -10.95 20.45 0.19
C ASP A 597 -9.81 21.05 1.03
N ILE A 598 -9.88 20.82 2.34
CA ILE A 598 -8.85 21.22 3.30
C ILE A 598 -8.25 19.95 3.89
N TYR A 599 -6.92 19.83 3.82
CA TYR A 599 -6.24 18.57 4.09
C TYR A 599 -5.28 18.62 5.27
N ASP A 600 -5.08 17.46 5.92
CA ASP A 600 -3.94 17.15 6.78
C ASP A 600 -3.82 18.06 8.03
N ILE A 601 -4.91 18.44 8.65
CA ILE A 601 -4.93 19.21 9.88
C ILE A 601 -4.62 18.30 11.07
N ASN A 602 -3.52 18.59 11.80
CA ASN A 602 -3.05 17.80 12.94
C ASN A 602 -2.69 18.62 14.19
N LYS A 603 -3.07 19.90 14.19
CA LYS A 603 -2.85 20.84 15.30
C LYS A 603 -4.00 21.84 15.36
N ASP A 604 -4.08 22.61 16.43
CA ASP A 604 -5.00 23.73 16.51
C ASP A 604 -4.78 24.70 15.36
N THR A 605 -5.85 24.99 14.61
CA THR A 605 -5.77 25.74 13.36
C THR A 605 -6.87 26.79 13.29
N TYR A 606 -6.52 27.95 12.71
CA TYR A 606 -7.45 29.04 12.40
C TYR A 606 -7.49 29.25 10.89
N LEU A 607 -8.69 29.11 10.33
CA LEU A 607 -8.93 29.16 8.89
C LEU A 607 -9.91 30.29 8.55
N GLU A 608 -9.58 31.07 7.55
CA GLU A 608 -10.48 32.08 6.99
C GLU A 608 -10.96 31.65 5.61
N VAL A 609 -12.28 31.59 5.42
CA VAL A 609 -12.84 31.35 4.10
C VAL A 609 -12.63 32.63 3.27
N SER A 610 -11.90 32.52 2.14
CA SER A 610 -11.65 33.61 1.21
C SER A 610 -12.89 33.96 0.40
N ALA A 611 -12.95 35.15 -0.14
CA ALA A 611 -13.94 35.52 -1.17
C ALA A 611 -13.60 34.94 -2.56
N ASP A 612 -12.34 34.55 -2.76
CA ASP A 612 -11.86 33.98 -4.02
C ASP A 612 -12.31 32.53 -4.19
N LYS A 613 -12.48 32.10 -5.43
CA LYS A 613 -13.00 30.79 -5.78
C LYS A 613 -12.17 30.11 -6.87
N ASP A 614 -12.25 28.78 -6.90
CA ASP A 614 -11.74 27.97 -7.99
C ASP A 614 -12.67 27.99 -9.21
N SER A 615 -12.30 27.23 -10.25
CA SER A 615 -13.07 27.08 -11.49
C SER A 615 -14.40 26.36 -11.30
N GLN A 616 -14.57 25.62 -10.20
CA GLN A 616 -15.81 24.91 -9.83
C GLN A 616 -16.69 25.73 -8.90
N ASN A 617 -16.33 27.00 -8.65
CA ASN A 617 -17.05 27.93 -7.76
C ASN A 617 -16.96 27.59 -6.26
N HIS A 618 -15.91 26.82 -5.83
CA HIS A 618 -15.59 26.54 -4.45
C HIS A 618 -14.70 27.62 -3.88
N TYR A 619 -14.95 28.04 -2.63
CA TYR A 619 -14.17 29.08 -1.96
C TYR A 619 -12.81 28.53 -1.50
N TYR A 620 -11.75 29.30 -1.72
CA TYR A 620 -10.45 29.04 -1.10
C TYR A 620 -10.47 29.30 0.39
N VAL A 621 -9.51 28.70 1.10
CA VAL A 621 -9.35 28.85 2.55
C VAL A 621 -7.91 29.22 2.88
N ASN A 622 -7.72 30.22 3.70
CA ASN A 622 -6.42 30.70 4.15
C ASN A 622 -6.15 30.20 5.58
N ASP A 623 -5.00 29.56 5.80
CA ASP A 623 -4.52 29.26 7.16
C ASP A 623 -3.89 30.53 7.76
N VAL A 624 -4.56 31.10 8.73
CA VAL A 624 -4.13 32.30 9.45
C VAL A 624 -3.63 32.01 10.87
N THR A 625 -3.35 30.74 11.17
CA THR A 625 -2.94 30.28 12.50
C THR A 625 -1.73 31.03 13.03
N SER A 626 -0.76 31.35 12.17
CA SER A 626 0.45 32.08 12.55
C SER A 626 0.21 33.56 12.87
N GLN A 627 -0.93 34.12 12.47
CA GLN A 627 -1.33 35.52 12.68
C GLN A 627 -2.15 35.69 13.96
N MET A 628 -2.63 34.57 14.52
CA MET A 628 -3.41 34.62 15.75
C MET A 628 -2.51 34.86 16.97
N PRO A 629 -3.00 35.56 17.97
CA PRO A 629 -2.23 35.77 19.18
C PRO A 629 -1.75 34.45 19.75
N ALA A 630 -0.44 34.30 19.96
CA ALA A 630 0.14 33.21 20.72
C ALA A 630 -0.28 33.36 22.19
N GLY A 631 -1.52 33.10 22.49
CA GLY A 631 -2.08 33.36 23.81
C GLY A 631 -3.05 32.29 24.22
N ILE A 632 -2.81 31.77 25.40
CA ILE A 632 -3.78 31.15 26.27
C ILE A 632 -5.01 32.07 26.26
N THR A 633 -6.02 31.74 25.46
CA THR A 633 -7.33 32.33 25.65
C THR A 633 -7.75 32.01 27.08
N THR A 634 -7.84 33.00 27.91
CA THR A 634 -8.43 32.87 29.24
C THR A 634 -9.84 32.39 29.03
N VAL A 635 -10.06 31.10 29.17
CA VAL A 635 -11.40 30.54 29.28
C VAL A 635 -11.91 31.05 30.62
N THR A 636 -12.69 32.12 30.61
CA THR A 636 -13.56 32.45 31.74
C THR A 636 -14.64 31.40 31.79
N THR A 637 -14.32 30.25 32.37
CA THR A 637 -15.32 29.31 32.83
C THR A 637 -15.48 29.44 34.32
N ASP A 638 -16.60 29.98 34.71
CA ASP A 638 -17.20 29.72 36.02
C ASP A 638 -17.49 28.21 36.11
N SER A 639 -16.48 27.43 36.50
CA SER A 639 -16.72 26.09 37.06
C SER A 639 -15.46 25.58 37.79
N LYS A 640 -15.61 25.46 39.09
CA LYS A 640 -14.59 24.97 40.02
C LYS A 640 -14.27 23.46 39.95
N ASN A 641 -14.62 22.75 38.86
CA ASN A 641 -14.46 21.29 38.77
C ASN A 641 -14.22 20.79 37.33
N GLN A 642 -13.20 21.32 36.62
CA GLN A 642 -12.74 20.69 35.38
C GLN A 642 -11.37 20.03 35.60
N PRO A 643 -11.12 18.81 35.05
CA PRO A 643 -9.81 18.19 35.15
C PRO A 643 -8.74 19.03 34.48
N ALA A 644 -7.59 19.18 35.13
CA ALA A 644 -6.48 19.99 34.64
C ALA A 644 -5.85 19.31 33.42
N TYR A 645 -6.06 19.88 32.24
CA TYR A 645 -5.44 19.40 30.99
C TYR A 645 -3.95 19.75 30.90
N TRP A 646 -3.20 18.94 30.17
CA TRP A 646 -1.82 19.21 29.82
C TRP A 646 -1.72 19.70 28.39
N TYR A 647 -0.81 20.64 28.11
CA TYR A 647 -0.56 21.16 26.78
C TYR A 647 0.93 21.10 26.48
N ASP A 648 1.33 20.71 25.26
CA ASP A 648 2.71 20.90 24.81
C ASP A 648 2.92 22.34 24.27
N LEU A 649 4.16 22.63 23.86
CA LEU A 649 4.51 23.95 23.34
C LEU A 649 3.90 24.26 21.97
N GLN A 650 3.34 23.27 21.29
CA GLN A 650 2.60 23.38 20.04
C GLN A 650 1.08 23.55 20.27
N GLY A 651 0.62 23.61 21.54
CA GLY A 651 -0.79 23.80 21.89
C GLY A 651 -1.63 22.53 21.88
N ARG A 652 -1.04 21.33 21.67
CA ARG A 652 -1.77 20.05 21.71
C ARG A 652 -2.16 19.73 23.14
N ARG A 653 -3.44 19.41 23.35
CA ARG A 653 -4.04 19.12 24.66
C ARG A 653 -4.00 17.61 24.97
N TYR A 654 -3.59 17.28 26.19
CA TYR A 654 -3.56 15.93 26.73
C TYR A 654 -4.52 15.81 27.90
N THR A 655 -5.31 14.77 27.95
CA THR A 655 -6.28 14.48 29.03
C THR A 655 -5.64 13.84 30.25
N SER A 656 -4.40 13.37 30.12
CA SER A 656 -3.59 12.78 31.21
C SER A 656 -2.18 13.40 31.17
N ARG A 657 -1.39 13.14 32.23
CA ARG A 657 0.00 13.58 32.28
C ARG A 657 0.78 12.90 31.15
N PRO A 658 1.43 13.69 30.25
CA PRO A 658 2.25 13.12 29.19
C PRO A 658 3.43 12.32 29.75
N VAL A 659 3.76 11.21 29.09
CA VAL A 659 4.90 10.36 29.50
C VAL A 659 6.18 10.66 28.72
N LYS A 660 6.06 11.39 27.59
CA LYS A 660 7.22 11.76 26.77
C LYS A 660 8.00 12.89 27.44
N PRO A 661 9.34 12.80 27.53
CA PRO A 661 10.16 13.90 28.00
C PRO A 661 9.92 15.16 27.17
N GLY A 662 9.75 16.29 27.85
CA GLY A 662 9.44 17.54 27.18
C GLY A 662 8.91 18.60 28.14
N VAL A 663 8.65 19.78 27.60
CA VAL A 663 8.05 20.89 28.35
C VAL A 663 6.57 20.96 28.05
N TYR A 664 5.76 20.93 29.11
CA TYR A 664 4.30 20.94 29.03
C TYR A 664 3.74 22.08 29.91
N ILE A 665 2.51 22.48 29.62
CA ILE A 665 1.75 23.44 30.42
C ILE A 665 0.60 22.68 31.08
N ASN A 666 0.49 22.77 32.41
CA ASN A 666 -0.65 22.25 33.15
C ASN A 666 -1.10 23.28 34.17
N SER A 667 -2.38 23.61 34.19
CA SER A 667 -2.96 24.63 35.09
C SER A 667 -2.19 25.95 35.05
N GLY A 668 -1.78 26.38 33.84
CA GLY A 668 -1.03 27.62 33.64
C GLY A 668 0.45 27.57 34.05
N ARG A 669 0.96 26.40 34.48
CA ARG A 669 2.36 26.24 34.89
C ARG A 669 3.16 25.45 33.87
N LYS A 670 4.38 25.87 33.59
CA LYS A 670 5.35 25.17 32.74
C LYS A 670 6.00 24.04 33.55
N ILE A 671 5.85 22.80 33.10
CA ILE A 671 6.34 21.60 33.78
C ILE A 671 7.21 20.83 32.80
N MET A 672 8.43 20.51 33.24
CA MET A 672 9.34 19.63 32.49
C MET A 672 9.11 18.19 32.93
N ILE A 673 8.80 17.33 31.97
CA ILE A 673 8.77 15.87 32.15
C ILE A 673 10.11 15.35 31.63
N ARG A 674 10.81 14.61 32.50
CA ARG A 674 12.15 14.04 32.23
C ARG A 674 12.04 12.57 31.89
#